data_e55392d6249ea076834efb6c421896f0
#
_entry.id   e55392d6249ea076834efb6c421896f0
#
_cell.length_a   1.000
_cell.length_b   1.000
_cell.length_c   1.000
_cell.angle_alpha   90.00
_cell.angle_beta   90.00
_cell.angle_gamma   90.00
#
_symmetry.space_group_name_H-M   'P 1'
#
loop_
_entity.id
_entity.type
_entity.pdbx_description
1 polymer ?
#
loop_
_entity_poly.entity_id
_entity_poly.type
_entity_poly.pdbx_seq_one_letter_code
_entity_poly.pdbx_strand_id
1 'polypeptide(L)'
;MAFWRWARRGLGPALGVASLAWGQSSSEPVLLAPVNVPLPSAPPAPESPTVRDPTGQTSVVDISGRRAEVLSTGALLSQVPGAVVDSSGGLGQSESISLRGAPNTGVLVLLDGIPLNGPGDIADVSLIPLSILGRAEVLRGSASSRYGPLATGGVVNLVTRTVGDAPPTFADVSGGSFGSWRGSLGAAGPNLGGSGLFVLHAAHSDGDFTYLYEPLLGEAPSVGQELRRMNNQSTSGGGLLKQGWDVSGWAVDALLEGNLLSRGLAGTEDNPSSNDEQSTSRVLASVRAQHSFSNGAALSLRLDARRTTDDLSGGDFAKGENDRLWQSGATADLSITLGAHALDATATAGFARVSSTAGSPTWALTSLALQDEWLLWQGQVSLVPAVRVDQTGPFAAVSPKLGVSLGLPLGFSVRANAGYGFRPPSFSELYLPSGTLGVNANLQPERSFSADGALLYAGRWAALSAGGFWTRYQNLIIYEYFPPFFAKPQNVSAADAWGMESEVRVRPWPWLEASGNYTLQWTEDVRDVAPYFGRELPYRPRQIGSARVQAGPDWLHARVEVEGRSMVTVNRSGSLSLPGHVFVNTGLDVVVLNRTPRLTASVQLNNILNVQGQDLDGYPLPGRAVFATLALALGESGANSVRESEAPR
;
A
#
# COMPACT_ATOMS: atom_id res chain seq x y z
N MET A 1 -31.04 3.60 -2.97
CA MET A 1 -31.97 4.64 -3.52
C MET A 1 -32.12 5.89 -2.63
N ALA A 2 -31.38 6.03 -1.55
CA ALA A 2 -31.47 7.19 -0.65
C ALA A 2 -30.52 8.36 -0.99
N PHE A 3 -29.52 8.15 -1.83
CA PHE A 3 -28.49 9.15 -2.14
C PHE A 3 -28.93 10.25 -3.12
N TRP A 4 -30.07 10.08 -3.83
CA TRP A 4 -30.54 11.02 -4.86
C TRP A 4 -31.61 12.01 -4.36
N ARG A 5 -32.02 11.99 -3.10
CA ARG A 5 -33.08 12.91 -2.58
C ARG A 5 -32.58 14.17 -1.91
N TRP A 6 -31.25 14.32 -1.68
CA TRP A 6 -30.71 15.50 -0.99
C TRP A 6 -30.23 16.64 -1.90
N ALA A 7 -30.15 16.42 -3.21
CA ALA A 7 -29.66 17.41 -4.19
C ALA A 7 -30.74 18.33 -4.80
N ARG A 8 -31.98 18.34 -4.31
CA ARG A 8 -33.08 19.11 -4.90
C ARG A 8 -33.67 20.19 -4.01
N ARG A 9 -32.94 20.79 -3.08
CA ARG A 9 -33.42 22.02 -2.42
C ARG A 9 -32.33 23.08 -2.37
N GLY A 10 -32.42 24.03 -3.33
CA GLY A 10 -32.18 25.45 -3.17
C GLY A 10 -30.73 25.93 -3.31
N LEU A 11 -30.32 26.27 -4.50
CA LEU A 11 -29.45 27.44 -4.75
C LEU A 11 -29.93 28.12 -6.03
N GLY A 12 -30.60 29.24 -5.86
CA GLY A 12 -30.93 30.16 -6.94
C GLY A 12 -29.70 30.97 -7.37
N PRO A 13 -29.67 31.48 -8.61
CA PRO A 13 -28.49 32.08 -9.19
C PRO A 13 -28.32 33.56 -8.82
N ALA A 14 -27.17 33.94 -8.30
CA ALA A 14 -26.67 35.30 -8.32
C ALA A 14 -25.32 35.31 -9.05
N LEU A 15 -25.34 35.46 -10.37
CA LEU A 15 -24.18 35.77 -11.19
C LEU A 15 -24.06 37.28 -11.32
N GLY A 16 -23.20 37.90 -10.52
CA GLY A 16 -22.68 39.24 -10.75
C GLY A 16 -21.44 39.16 -11.64
N VAL A 17 -21.56 39.66 -12.86
CA VAL A 17 -20.44 39.77 -13.80
C VAL A 17 -19.57 40.96 -13.39
N ALA A 18 -18.39 40.70 -12.85
CA ALA A 18 -17.32 41.70 -12.72
C ALA A 18 -16.31 41.49 -13.83
N SER A 19 -16.26 42.42 -14.78
CA SER A 19 -15.23 42.51 -15.81
C SER A 19 -13.89 42.94 -15.19
N LEU A 20 -12.90 42.05 -15.15
CA LEU A 20 -11.52 42.36 -14.80
C LEU A 20 -10.64 42.31 -16.04
N ALA A 21 -9.92 43.40 -16.25
CA ALA A 21 -9.00 43.63 -17.35
C ALA A 21 -7.85 42.62 -17.35
N TRP A 22 -7.54 42.08 -18.51
CA TRP A 22 -6.42 41.16 -18.76
C TRP A 22 -5.12 41.96 -18.83
N GLY A 23 -4.28 41.80 -17.80
CA GLY A 23 -2.87 42.05 -17.89
C GLY A 23 -2.17 40.81 -18.39
N GLN A 24 -1.57 40.84 -19.57
CA GLN A 24 -0.72 39.77 -20.08
C GLN A 24 0.57 39.72 -19.26
N SER A 25 0.70 38.72 -18.40
CA SER A 25 2.00 38.25 -17.94
C SER A 25 2.26 36.89 -18.59
N SER A 26 3.27 36.80 -19.41
CA SER A 26 3.75 35.58 -20.03
C SER A 26 4.44 34.70 -18.97
N SER A 27 3.65 33.87 -18.27
CA SER A 27 4.18 32.79 -17.45
C SER A 27 4.17 31.51 -18.29
N GLU A 28 5.34 31.01 -18.63
CA GLU A 28 5.48 29.69 -19.23
C GLU A 28 4.90 28.60 -18.33
N PRO A 29 4.24 27.61 -18.92
CA PRO A 29 3.54 26.58 -18.18
C PRO A 29 4.51 25.55 -17.63
N VAL A 30 4.40 25.30 -16.33
CA VAL A 30 5.10 24.20 -15.64
C VAL A 30 4.61 22.86 -16.19
N LEU A 31 5.50 22.14 -16.86
CA LEU A 31 5.29 20.75 -17.28
C LEU A 31 5.11 19.88 -16.02
N LEU A 32 3.98 19.17 -15.92
CA LEU A 32 3.88 18.02 -15.03
C LEU A 32 4.98 17.04 -15.45
N ALA A 33 5.68 16.47 -14.48
CA ALA A 33 6.53 15.32 -14.78
C ALA A 33 5.67 14.29 -15.52
N PRO A 34 6.10 13.80 -16.68
CA PRO A 34 5.29 12.87 -17.47
C PRO A 34 4.97 11.67 -16.57
N VAL A 35 3.71 11.27 -16.58
CA VAL A 35 3.40 9.86 -16.29
C VAL A 35 4.23 9.12 -17.31
N ASN A 36 5.34 8.52 -16.88
CA ASN A 36 6.28 7.88 -17.78
C ASN A 36 5.53 6.87 -18.63
N VAL A 37 5.19 7.26 -19.84
CA VAL A 37 5.09 6.35 -20.95
C VAL A 37 6.53 6.29 -21.46
N PRO A 38 7.35 5.32 -21.11
CA PRO A 38 8.71 5.25 -21.58
C PRO A 38 8.67 4.98 -23.07
N LEU A 39 8.99 5.98 -23.88
CA LEU A 39 9.60 5.70 -25.18
C LEU A 39 10.95 5.04 -24.87
N PRO A 40 11.34 3.98 -25.59
CA PRO A 40 12.55 3.23 -25.31
C PRO A 40 13.79 4.10 -25.61
N SER A 41 14.26 4.80 -24.61
CA SER A 41 15.63 5.25 -24.51
C SER A 41 16.35 4.27 -23.59
N ALA A 42 17.64 4.07 -23.81
CA ALA A 42 18.51 3.12 -23.10
C ALA A 42 18.04 2.80 -21.67
N PRO A 43 18.06 1.53 -21.23
CA PRO A 43 17.43 1.10 -20.00
C PRO A 43 17.91 2.03 -18.86
N PRO A 44 17.00 2.75 -18.20
CA PRO A 44 17.36 3.51 -17.02
C PRO A 44 17.97 2.55 -16.00
N ALA A 45 18.91 3.02 -15.20
CA ALA A 45 19.38 2.29 -14.03
C ALA A 45 18.18 1.70 -13.31
N PRO A 46 18.27 0.47 -12.75
CA PRO A 46 17.13 -0.31 -12.31
C PRO A 46 16.28 0.45 -11.30
N GLU A 47 15.36 1.22 -11.84
CA GLU A 47 14.26 1.79 -11.08
C GLU A 47 13.41 0.64 -10.54
N SER A 48 12.66 0.91 -9.52
CA SER A 48 11.81 -0.04 -8.81
C SER A 48 11.15 -1.11 -9.69
N PRO A 49 11.14 -2.37 -9.25
CA PRO A 49 10.56 -3.49 -10.02
C PRO A 49 9.12 -3.24 -10.51
N THR A 50 8.31 -2.50 -9.76
CA THR A 50 6.90 -2.23 -10.12
C THR A 50 6.74 -1.29 -11.32
N VAL A 51 7.72 -0.44 -11.60
CA VAL A 51 7.69 0.49 -12.75
C VAL A 51 8.09 -0.18 -14.07
N ARG A 52 8.73 -1.36 -14.02
CA ARG A 52 9.24 -2.06 -15.21
C ARG A 52 8.18 -2.79 -16.03
N ASP A 53 6.94 -2.91 -15.57
CA ASP A 53 5.86 -3.53 -16.36
C ASP A 53 5.12 -2.47 -17.18
N PRO A 54 5.42 -2.33 -18.48
CA PRO A 54 4.82 -1.29 -19.32
C PRO A 54 3.32 -1.51 -19.55
N THR A 55 2.82 -2.70 -19.26
CA THR A 55 1.41 -3.08 -19.41
C THR A 55 0.65 -3.02 -18.10
N GLY A 56 1.36 -2.99 -16.96
CA GLY A 56 0.78 -2.96 -15.62
C GLY A 56 0.05 -1.66 -15.31
N GLN A 57 -1.03 -1.77 -14.54
CA GLN A 57 -1.74 -0.61 -13.99
C GLN A 57 -1.13 -0.25 -12.64
N THR A 58 -0.13 0.63 -12.65
CA THR A 58 0.61 1.05 -11.47
C THR A 58 0.21 2.46 -11.07
N SER A 59 -0.15 2.65 -9.80
CA SER A 59 -0.27 3.97 -9.17
C SER A 59 0.94 4.24 -8.28
N VAL A 60 1.49 5.44 -8.38
CA VAL A 60 2.61 5.88 -7.56
C VAL A 60 2.14 7.02 -6.66
N VAL A 61 2.32 6.84 -5.35
CA VAL A 61 2.00 7.86 -4.34
C VAL A 61 3.32 8.39 -3.78
N ASP A 62 3.62 9.66 -4.08
CA ASP A 62 4.79 10.35 -3.54
C ASP A 62 4.55 10.74 -2.07
N ILE A 63 5.50 10.40 -1.22
CA ILE A 63 5.47 10.68 0.22
C ILE A 63 6.35 11.89 0.56
N SER A 64 7.28 12.26 -0.31
CA SER A 64 8.27 13.32 -0.05
C SER A 64 7.62 14.66 0.30
N GLY A 65 6.52 15.02 -0.36
CA GLY A 65 5.73 16.23 -0.12
C GLY A 65 4.75 16.14 1.05
N ARG A 66 4.59 14.98 1.68
CA ARG A 66 3.53 14.69 2.68
C ARG A 66 4.07 14.44 4.10
N ARG A 67 5.32 14.75 4.35
CA ARG A 67 6.02 14.43 5.61
C ARG A 67 5.43 15.12 6.85
N ALA A 68 4.83 16.29 6.68
CA ALA A 68 4.16 17.00 7.74
C ALA A 68 2.75 16.47 8.05
N GLU A 69 2.24 15.51 7.26
CA GLU A 69 0.94 14.90 7.48
C GLU A 69 1.03 13.76 8.49
N VAL A 70 0.11 13.71 9.44
CA VAL A 70 -0.01 12.58 10.37
C VAL A 70 -0.95 11.56 9.76
N LEU A 71 -0.35 10.59 9.07
CA LEU A 71 -1.04 9.48 8.41
C LEU A 71 -0.37 8.17 8.80
N SER A 72 -1.12 7.08 8.77
CA SER A 72 -0.57 5.73 8.72
C SER A 72 -0.19 5.36 7.29
N THR A 73 0.57 4.29 7.12
CA THR A 73 0.87 3.74 5.80
C THR A 73 -0.40 3.22 5.12
N GLY A 74 -1.31 2.62 5.88
CA GLY A 74 -2.62 2.20 5.38
C GLY A 74 -3.45 3.38 4.87
N ALA A 75 -3.56 4.46 5.62
CA ALA A 75 -4.28 5.67 5.19
C ALA A 75 -3.70 6.32 3.92
N LEU A 76 -2.39 6.17 3.68
CA LEU A 76 -1.79 6.56 2.41
C LEU A 76 -2.22 5.63 1.26
N LEU A 77 -2.25 4.33 1.51
CA LEU A 77 -2.59 3.32 0.51
C LEU A 77 -4.08 3.31 0.15
N SER A 78 -4.99 3.75 1.06
CA SER A 78 -6.42 3.90 0.77
C SER A 78 -6.71 4.91 -0.35
N GLN A 79 -5.76 5.77 -0.67
CA GLN A 79 -5.86 6.75 -1.76
C GLN A 79 -5.55 6.19 -3.15
N VAL A 80 -5.29 4.89 -3.25
CA VAL A 80 -5.04 4.20 -4.53
C VAL A 80 -6.34 3.58 -5.05
N PRO A 81 -6.65 3.67 -6.36
CA PRO A 81 -7.82 2.99 -6.91
C PRO A 81 -7.87 1.51 -6.56
N GLY A 82 -9.03 0.99 -6.21
CA GLY A 82 -9.23 -0.42 -5.89
C GLY A 82 -8.65 -0.90 -4.56
N ALA A 83 -7.98 -0.01 -3.81
CA ALA A 83 -7.43 -0.34 -2.51
C ALA A 83 -8.48 -0.20 -1.41
N VAL A 84 -8.60 -1.21 -0.58
CA VAL A 84 -9.35 -1.20 0.68
C VAL A 84 -8.36 -1.49 1.79
N VAL A 85 -8.29 -0.58 2.75
CA VAL A 85 -7.51 -0.78 3.97
C VAL A 85 -8.48 -1.03 5.11
N ASP A 86 -8.30 -2.14 5.79
CA ASP A 86 -9.05 -2.48 6.97
C ASP A 86 -8.18 -2.24 8.20
N SER A 87 -8.67 -1.39 9.13
CA SER A 87 -7.99 -1.00 10.36
C SER A 87 -8.76 -1.50 11.59
N SER A 88 -8.04 -1.95 12.60
CA SER A 88 -8.62 -2.28 13.92
C SER A 88 -8.80 -1.08 14.85
N GLY A 89 -8.65 0.14 14.32
CA GLY A 89 -9.01 1.40 14.94
C GLY A 89 -7.88 2.12 15.69
N GLY A 90 -7.42 3.23 15.13
CA GLY A 90 -6.45 4.12 15.75
C GLY A 90 -5.02 3.99 15.21
N LEU A 91 -4.18 4.95 15.58
CA LEU A 91 -2.78 4.99 15.14
C LEU A 91 -1.98 3.83 15.76
N GLY A 92 -1.24 3.11 14.92
CA GLY A 92 -0.40 1.98 15.33
C GLY A 92 -1.17 0.67 15.57
N GLN A 93 -2.49 0.67 15.39
CA GLN A 93 -3.28 -0.54 15.37
C GLN A 93 -3.13 -1.28 14.03
N SER A 94 -3.53 -2.56 13.98
CA SER A 94 -3.33 -3.41 12.80
C SER A 94 -4.02 -2.84 11.56
N GLU A 95 -3.31 -2.82 10.44
CA GLU A 95 -3.82 -2.41 9.14
C GLU A 95 -3.46 -3.45 8.08
N SER A 96 -4.46 -3.92 7.35
CA SER A 96 -4.26 -4.80 6.20
C SER A 96 -4.84 -4.18 4.93
N ILE A 97 -4.27 -4.57 3.78
CA ILE A 97 -4.71 -4.04 2.47
C ILE A 97 -5.24 -5.14 1.58
N SER A 98 -6.32 -4.86 0.88
CA SER A 98 -6.85 -5.65 -0.23
C SER A 98 -6.96 -4.79 -1.50
N LEU A 99 -6.89 -5.42 -2.67
CA LEU A 99 -6.94 -4.76 -3.98
C LEU A 99 -8.00 -5.44 -4.87
N ARG A 100 -8.88 -4.64 -5.50
CA ARG A 100 -9.86 -5.14 -6.50
C ARG A 100 -10.71 -6.32 -6.03
N GLY A 101 -11.12 -6.30 -4.76
CA GLY A 101 -11.93 -7.38 -4.17
C GLY A 101 -11.16 -8.67 -3.86
N ALA A 102 -9.85 -8.72 -4.09
CA ALA A 102 -8.99 -9.81 -3.62
C ALA A 102 -9.01 -9.94 -2.09
N PRO A 103 -8.76 -11.13 -1.53
CA PRO A 103 -8.46 -11.24 -0.11
C PRO A 103 -7.17 -10.46 0.23
N ASN A 104 -7.08 -9.94 1.47
CA ASN A 104 -5.86 -9.28 1.96
C ASN A 104 -4.63 -10.20 1.96
N THR A 105 -4.82 -11.52 2.05
CA THR A 105 -3.79 -12.55 1.83
C THR A 105 -3.31 -12.63 0.38
N GLY A 106 -4.04 -12.04 -0.57
CA GLY A 106 -3.70 -12.00 -2.00
C GLY A 106 -2.95 -10.75 -2.43
N VAL A 107 -2.47 -9.92 -1.50
CA VAL A 107 -1.67 -8.72 -1.79
C VAL A 107 -0.26 -8.90 -1.26
N LEU A 108 0.71 -8.87 -2.17
CA LEU A 108 2.13 -8.93 -1.81
C LEU A 108 2.64 -7.52 -1.44
N VAL A 109 3.10 -7.35 -0.21
CA VAL A 109 3.70 -6.10 0.27
C VAL A 109 5.21 -6.25 0.30
N LEU A 110 5.90 -5.31 -0.33
CA LEU A 110 7.36 -5.27 -0.45
C LEU A 110 7.91 -4.00 0.22
N LEU A 111 9.13 -4.08 0.76
CA LEU A 111 9.97 -2.95 1.11
C LEU A 111 11.23 -2.98 0.23
N ASP A 112 11.40 -1.98 -0.63
CA ASP A 112 12.47 -1.97 -1.65
C ASP A 112 12.57 -3.28 -2.47
N GLY A 113 11.40 -3.88 -2.80
CA GLY A 113 11.32 -5.14 -3.52
C GLY A 113 11.55 -6.41 -2.68
N ILE A 114 11.67 -6.31 -1.36
CA ILE A 114 11.84 -7.45 -0.44
C ILE A 114 10.49 -7.78 0.20
N PRO A 115 9.98 -9.02 0.11
CA PRO A 115 8.69 -9.40 0.68
C PRO A 115 8.60 -9.18 2.20
N LEU A 116 7.53 -8.51 2.64
CA LEU A 116 7.20 -8.34 4.06
C LEU A 116 6.19 -9.37 4.56
N ASN A 117 5.42 -9.96 3.67
CA ASN A 117 4.55 -11.09 4.02
C ASN A 117 5.37 -12.33 4.43
N GLY A 118 4.85 -13.13 5.36
CA GLY A 118 5.23 -14.54 5.46
C GLY A 118 4.71 -15.34 4.25
N PRO A 119 5.21 -16.56 3.98
CA PRO A 119 4.66 -17.39 2.92
C PRO A 119 3.17 -17.66 3.14
N GLY A 120 2.34 -17.21 2.19
CA GLY A 120 0.88 -17.36 2.26
C GLY A 120 0.14 -16.39 3.20
N ASP A 121 0.84 -15.49 3.90
CA ASP A 121 0.32 -14.71 5.01
C ASP A 121 0.07 -13.23 4.67
N ILE A 122 -0.63 -12.52 5.55
CA ILE A 122 -0.93 -11.09 5.45
C ILE A 122 0.29 -10.27 5.90
N ALA A 123 0.47 -9.08 5.32
CA ALA A 123 1.39 -8.08 5.86
C ALA A 123 0.60 -7.02 6.63
N ASP A 124 1.01 -6.74 7.86
CA ASP A 124 0.54 -5.59 8.63
C ASP A 124 1.30 -4.34 8.17
N VAL A 125 0.62 -3.45 7.45
CA VAL A 125 1.25 -2.23 6.93
C VAL A 125 1.42 -1.14 7.99
N SER A 126 0.80 -1.27 9.17
CA SER A 126 1.01 -0.38 10.30
C SER A 126 2.43 -0.44 10.87
N LEU A 127 3.12 -1.58 10.64
CA LEU A 127 4.53 -1.78 11.04
C LEU A 127 5.53 -0.95 10.23
N ILE A 128 5.07 -0.18 9.23
CA ILE A 128 5.96 0.54 8.32
C ILE A 128 5.72 2.04 8.47
N PRO A 129 6.63 2.76 9.12
CA PRO A 129 6.47 4.19 9.35
C PRO A 129 6.72 4.99 8.06
N LEU A 130 5.88 6.00 7.80
CA LEU A 130 6.04 6.89 6.64
C LEU A 130 7.37 7.65 6.64
N SER A 131 7.99 7.83 7.80
CA SER A 131 9.26 8.55 7.94
C SER A 131 10.42 7.92 7.17
N ILE A 132 10.42 6.61 6.96
CA ILE A 132 11.45 5.91 6.18
C ILE A 132 11.12 5.84 4.69
N LEU A 133 9.90 6.17 4.27
CA LEU A 133 9.42 5.99 2.90
C LEU A 133 9.63 7.23 2.04
N GLY A 134 9.99 7.04 0.77
CA GLY A 134 10.00 8.05 -0.28
C GLY A 134 8.73 8.03 -1.12
N ARG A 135 8.25 6.84 -1.49
CA ARG A 135 7.02 6.63 -2.25
C ARG A 135 6.43 5.24 -2.01
N ALA A 136 5.17 5.08 -2.36
CA ALA A 136 4.50 3.78 -2.49
C ALA A 136 4.11 3.54 -3.95
N GLU A 137 4.36 2.34 -4.45
CA GLU A 137 4.02 1.89 -5.80
C GLU A 137 3.05 0.73 -5.68
N VAL A 138 1.87 0.85 -6.28
CA VAL A 138 0.83 -0.15 -6.21
C VAL A 138 0.50 -0.65 -7.60
N LEU A 139 0.90 -1.87 -7.89
CA LEU A 139 0.56 -2.59 -9.12
C LEU A 139 -0.69 -3.42 -8.88
N ARG A 140 -1.73 -3.15 -9.67
CA ARG A 140 -3.04 -3.82 -9.55
C ARG A 140 -3.20 -4.93 -10.59
N GLY A 141 -3.95 -5.98 -10.23
CA GLY A 141 -4.21 -7.15 -11.07
C GLY A 141 -3.17 -8.25 -10.90
N SER A 142 -3.22 -9.26 -11.76
CA SER A 142 -2.32 -10.42 -11.67
C SER A 142 -0.87 -10.04 -11.91
N ALA A 143 -0.09 -10.05 -10.85
CA ALA A 143 1.34 -9.76 -10.86
C ALA A 143 2.21 -10.98 -10.51
N SER A 144 1.60 -12.16 -10.31
CA SER A 144 2.31 -13.36 -9.87
C SER A 144 3.39 -13.83 -10.84
N SER A 145 3.22 -13.59 -12.15
CA SER A 145 4.24 -13.94 -13.16
C SER A 145 5.57 -13.20 -12.96
N ARG A 146 5.57 -12.07 -12.29
CA ARG A 146 6.77 -11.28 -12.02
C ARG A 146 7.20 -11.34 -10.56
N TYR A 147 6.25 -11.16 -9.63
CA TYR A 147 6.54 -10.99 -8.22
C TYR A 147 6.36 -12.26 -7.39
N GLY A 148 5.74 -13.28 -7.96
CA GLY A 148 5.57 -14.59 -7.34
C GLY A 148 4.26 -14.77 -6.57
N PRO A 149 4.24 -15.72 -5.63
CA PRO A 149 3.07 -16.04 -4.84
C PRO A 149 2.57 -14.83 -4.04
N LEU A 150 1.27 -14.82 -3.70
CA LEU A 150 0.54 -13.73 -3.00
C LEU A 150 0.16 -12.53 -3.90
N ALA A 151 0.75 -12.35 -5.06
CA ALA A 151 0.41 -11.24 -5.97
C ALA A 151 -0.84 -11.56 -6.84
N THR A 152 -1.89 -12.16 -6.25
CA THR A 152 -3.14 -12.52 -6.94
C THR A 152 -4.07 -11.33 -7.13
N GLY A 153 -4.10 -10.39 -6.18
CA GLY A 153 -4.81 -9.12 -6.26
C GLY A 153 -3.93 -7.96 -6.70
N GLY A 154 -2.63 -8.05 -6.40
CA GLY A 154 -1.66 -7.03 -6.75
C GLY A 154 -0.43 -7.00 -5.85
N VAL A 155 0.39 -5.97 -6.05
CA VAL A 155 1.63 -5.74 -5.31
C VAL A 155 1.67 -4.31 -4.79
N VAL A 156 2.05 -4.15 -3.53
CA VAL A 156 2.38 -2.87 -2.91
C VAL A 156 3.88 -2.86 -2.65
N ASN A 157 4.63 -2.03 -3.36
CA ASN A 157 6.05 -1.84 -3.11
C ASN A 157 6.27 -0.50 -2.39
N LEU A 158 6.66 -0.57 -1.14
CA LEU A 158 7.01 0.57 -0.32
C LEU A 158 8.50 0.86 -0.54
N VAL A 159 8.78 1.96 -1.21
CA VAL A 159 10.15 2.34 -1.56
C VAL A 159 10.66 3.29 -0.51
N THR A 160 11.76 2.92 0.14
CA THR A 160 12.39 3.76 1.16
C THR A 160 13.08 4.97 0.54
N ARG A 161 13.31 6.00 1.35
CA ARG A 161 14.05 7.20 0.92
C ARG A 161 15.41 6.86 0.35
N THR A 162 15.84 7.67 -0.59
CA THR A 162 17.22 7.68 -1.12
C THR A 162 17.96 8.91 -0.61
N VAL A 163 19.29 8.90 -0.78
CA VAL A 163 20.13 10.07 -0.46
C VAL A 163 19.70 11.32 -1.25
N GLY A 164 19.26 11.13 -2.51
CA GLY A 164 18.79 12.23 -3.37
C GLY A 164 17.45 12.83 -2.93
N ASP A 165 16.59 12.04 -2.26
CA ASP A 165 15.25 12.48 -1.83
C ASP A 165 15.26 13.18 -0.47
N ALA A 166 16.34 13.04 0.29
CA ALA A 166 16.43 13.54 1.65
C ALA A 166 17.29 14.81 1.73
N PRO A 167 16.91 15.81 2.55
CA PRO A 167 17.83 16.88 2.92
C PRO A 167 19.04 16.32 3.66
N PRO A 168 20.20 17.02 3.64
CA PRO A 168 21.40 16.58 4.36
C PRO A 168 21.15 16.28 5.85
N THR A 169 20.25 17.03 6.49
CA THR A 169 19.76 16.72 7.84
C THR A 169 18.30 17.16 7.94
N PHE A 170 17.49 16.35 8.58
CA PHE A 170 16.07 16.64 8.77
C PHE A 170 15.58 16.10 10.11
N ALA A 171 14.54 16.73 10.65
CA ALA A 171 13.82 16.26 11.82
C ALA A 171 12.37 16.71 11.72
N ASP A 172 11.45 15.89 12.21
CA ASP A 172 10.06 16.27 12.41
C ASP A 172 9.54 15.77 13.77
N VAL A 173 8.60 16.54 14.31
CA VAL A 173 7.86 16.16 15.50
C VAL A 173 6.41 16.55 15.31
N SER A 174 5.51 15.66 15.69
CA SER A 174 4.07 15.87 15.65
C SER A 174 3.45 15.47 16.98
N GLY A 175 2.36 16.14 17.36
CA GLY A 175 1.57 15.78 18.52
C GLY A 175 0.11 16.15 18.29
N GLY A 176 -0.81 15.48 18.99
CA GLY A 176 -2.24 15.74 18.81
C GLY A 176 -3.16 14.88 19.67
N SER A 177 -4.34 14.66 19.15
CA SER A 177 -5.43 13.93 19.81
C SER A 177 -5.03 12.53 20.23
N PHE A 178 -5.71 11.99 21.24
CA PHE A 178 -5.56 10.62 21.77
C PHE A 178 -4.15 10.33 22.32
N GLY A 179 -3.54 11.31 22.99
CA GLY A 179 -2.19 11.19 23.53
C GLY A 179 -1.11 10.93 22.47
N SER A 180 -1.42 11.20 21.20
CA SER A 180 -0.54 10.79 20.10
C SER A 180 0.63 11.77 19.93
N TRP A 181 1.82 11.21 19.74
CA TRP A 181 2.99 11.94 19.25
C TRP A 181 3.84 11.04 18.35
N ARG A 182 4.57 11.64 17.46
CA ARG A 182 5.61 10.98 16.66
C ARG A 182 6.77 11.93 16.42
N GLY A 183 7.94 11.36 16.22
CA GLY A 183 9.12 12.11 15.80
C GLY A 183 9.99 11.29 14.88
N SER A 184 10.67 11.97 13.98
CA SER A 184 11.73 11.37 13.18
C SER A 184 12.90 12.34 13.04
N LEU A 185 14.08 11.77 12.85
CA LEU A 185 15.29 12.51 12.53
C LEU A 185 16.15 11.68 11.58
N GLY A 186 16.91 12.35 10.74
CA GLY A 186 17.79 11.66 9.82
C GLY A 186 18.81 12.57 9.16
N ALA A 187 19.78 11.94 8.52
CA ALA A 187 20.77 12.62 7.71
C ALA A 187 21.11 11.81 6.45
N ALA A 188 21.43 12.54 5.36
CA ALA A 188 21.79 11.98 4.08
C ALA A 188 23.00 12.74 3.51
N GLY A 189 23.89 12.03 2.84
CA GLY A 189 25.03 12.66 2.19
C GLY A 189 26.21 11.72 1.94
N PRO A 190 27.31 12.26 1.41
CA PRO A 190 28.51 11.49 1.19
C PRO A 190 29.15 11.05 2.51
N ASN A 191 29.50 9.76 2.61
CA ASN A 191 30.16 9.17 3.77
C ASN A 191 30.87 7.86 3.38
N LEU A 192 31.83 7.41 4.19
CA LEU A 192 32.51 6.10 4.07
C LEU A 192 32.92 5.72 2.63
N GLY A 193 33.32 6.70 1.81
CA GLY A 193 33.69 6.46 0.41
C GLY A 193 32.50 6.25 -0.55
N GLY A 194 31.29 6.56 -0.12
CA GLY A 194 30.07 6.44 -0.90
C GLY A 194 29.02 7.47 -0.48
N SER A 195 27.75 7.08 -0.52
CA SER A 195 26.62 7.90 -0.08
C SER A 195 25.75 7.14 0.92
N GLY A 196 25.33 7.79 1.99
CA GLY A 196 24.55 7.16 3.05
C GLY A 196 23.35 7.97 3.48
N LEU A 197 22.38 7.27 4.01
CA LEU A 197 21.17 7.80 4.63
C LEU A 197 20.90 7.03 5.93
N PHE A 198 20.63 7.74 7.00
CA PHE A 198 20.00 7.13 8.16
C PHE A 198 18.72 7.89 8.55
N VAL A 199 17.76 7.17 9.10
CA VAL A 199 16.51 7.70 9.66
C VAL A 199 16.23 6.97 10.96
N LEU A 200 15.93 7.71 12.02
CA LEU A 200 15.37 7.17 13.25
C LEU A 200 13.95 7.71 13.42
N HIS A 201 13.08 6.91 14.02
CA HIS A 201 11.70 7.30 14.30
C HIS A 201 11.21 6.70 15.60
N ALA A 202 10.23 7.39 16.22
CA ALA A 202 9.45 6.88 17.32
C ALA A 202 8.05 7.48 17.25
N ALA A 203 7.06 6.72 17.73
CA ALA A 203 5.67 7.16 17.79
C ALA A 203 4.96 6.49 18.96
N HIS A 204 3.95 7.20 19.47
CA HIS A 204 3.09 6.72 20.55
C HIS A 204 1.67 7.24 20.34
N SER A 205 0.69 6.48 20.80
CA SER A 205 -0.70 6.90 20.92
C SER A 205 -1.33 6.18 22.10
N ASP A 206 -2.08 6.89 22.94
CA ASP A 206 -2.96 6.25 23.94
C ASP A 206 -4.16 5.56 23.28
N GLY A 207 -4.58 6.06 22.11
CA GLY A 207 -5.64 5.45 21.31
C GLY A 207 -7.02 5.46 21.96
N ASP A 208 -7.23 6.29 22.96
CA ASP A 208 -8.34 6.31 23.91
C ASP A 208 -9.54 7.18 23.47
N PHE A 209 -9.88 7.14 22.19
CA PHE A 209 -10.99 7.90 21.61
C PHE A 209 -12.35 7.38 22.08
N THR A 210 -13.37 8.25 21.97
CA THR A 210 -14.77 7.88 22.21
C THR A 210 -15.46 7.41 20.93
N TYR A 211 -16.42 6.51 21.08
CA TYR A 211 -17.23 5.96 20.00
C TYR A 211 -18.65 5.67 20.47
N LEU A 212 -19.61 5.61 19.56
CA LEU A 212 -20.96 5.13 19.85
C LEU A 212 -20.96 3.60 19.80
N TYR A 213 -21.49 2.99 20.84
CA TYR A 213 -21.66 1.54 20.89
C TYR A 213 -22.85 1.11 20.05
N GLU A 214 -22.59 0.48 18.92
CA GLU A 214 -23.60 0.06 17.94
C GLU A 214 -23.31 -1.37 17.43
N PRO A 215 -23.45 -2.41 18.30
CA PRO A 215 -23.15 -3.78 17.92
C PRO A 215 -24.10 -4.28 16.84
N LEU A 216 -23.59 -5.11 15.91
CA LEU A 216 -24.41 -5.71 14.86
C LEU A 216 -25.37 -6.78 15.37
N LEU A 217 -25.07 -7.42 16.49
CA LEU A 217 -25.87 -8.47 17.09
C LEU A 217 -26.16 -8.14 18.54
N GLY A 218 -27.42 -8.30 18.93
CA GLY A 218 -27.86 -8.17 20.30
C GLY A 218 -28.52 -6.82 20.64
N GLU A 219 -29.35 -6.84 21.67
CA GLU A 219 -29.90 -5.66 22.34
C GLU A 219 -29.19 -5.51 23.68
N ALA A 220 -28.05 -4.81 23.68
CA ALA A 220 -27.39 -4.47 24.92
C ALA A 220 -27.98 -3.18 25.49
N PRO A 221 -28.08 -3.02 26.82
CA PRO A 221 -28.58 -1.79 27.45
C PRO A 221 -27.76 -0.54 27.11
N SER A 222 -26.54 -0.72 26.62
CA SER A 222 -25.59 0.35 26.26
C SER A 222 -25.63 0.77 24.78
N VAL A 223 -26.51 0.18 23.93
CA VAL A 223 -26.65 0.59 22.52
C VAL A 223 -26.94 2.09 22.42
N GLY A 224 -26.17 2.80 21.59
CA GLY A 224 -26.26 4.26 21.43
C GLY A 224 -25.58 5.07 22.52
N GLN A 225 -24.89 4.44 23.48
CA GLN A 225 -24.08 5.13 24.48
C GLN A 225 -22.70 5.45 23.91
N GLU A 226 -22.18 6.59 24.34
CA GLU A 226 -20.80 6.96 24.05
C GLU A 226 -19.87 6.23 25.03
N LEU A 227 -19.01 5.38 24.49
CA LEU A 227 -18.01 4.63 25.25
C LEU A 227 -16.60 5.09 24.88
N ARG A 228 -15.63 4.86 25.77
CA ARG A 228 -14.22 5.13 25.52
C ARG A 228 -13.49 3.85 25.15
N ARG A 229 -12.71 3.88 24.07
CA ARG A 229 -11.87 2.76 23.65
C ARG A 229 -10.79 2.52 24.70
N MET A 230 -10.69 1.30 25.21
CA MET A 230 -9.70 0.89 26.19
C MET A 230 -8.71 -0.08 25.55
N ASN A 231 -7.53 -0.21 26.15
CA ASN A 231 -6.47 -1.12 25.71
C ASN A 231 -6.14 -0.98 24.20
N ASN A 232 -6.06 0.27 23.72
CA ASN A 232 -5.83 0.60 22.31
C ASN A 232 -4.55 1.44 22.12
N GLN A 233 -3.69 1.48 23.15
CA GLN A 233 -2.41 2.18 23.11
C GLN A 233 -1.45 1.50 22.14
N SER A 234 -0.54 2.29 21.58
CA SER A 234 0.55 1.79 20.75
C SER A 234 1.83 2.59 20.97
N THR A 235 2.96 1.91 20.93
CA THR A 235 4.29 2.54 20.97
C THR A 235 5.17 1.84 19.95
N SER A 236 5.80 2.62 19.09
CA SER A 236 6.73 2.09 18.07
C SER A 236 8.01 2.90 18.00
N GLY A 237 9.07 2.26 17.54
CA GLY A 237 10.34 2.91 17.30
C GLY A 237 11.25 2.06 16.42
N GLY A 238 12.16 2.73 15.71
CA GLY A 238 13.05 2.01 14.82
C GLY A 238 13.90 2.93 13.97
N GLY A 239 14.47 2.36 12.91
CA GLY A 239 15.29 3.13 12.00
C GLY A 239 15.61 2.42 10.70
N LEU A 240 16.15 3.21 9.78
CA LEU A 240 16.64 2.80 8.47
C LEU A 240 18.06 3.29 8.31
N LEU A 241 18.95 2.41 7.86
CA LEU A 241 20.29 2.73 7.38
C LEU A 241 20.43 2.25 5.94
N LYS A 242 20.84 3.15 5.05
CA LYS A 242 21.22 2.81 3.67
C LYS A 242 22.63 3.31 3.39
N GLN A 243 23.39 2.53 2.65
CA GLN A 243 24.73 2.90 2.23
C GLN A 243 24.95 2.41 0.81
N GLY A 244 25.37 3.32 -0.08
CA GLY A 244 25.69 3.03 -1.46
C GLY A 244 27.19 3.29 -1.75
N TRP A 245 27.78 2.44 -2.58
CA TRP A 245 29.15 2.57 -3.08
C TRP A 245 29.20 2.30 -4.58
N ASP A 246 30.15 2.91 -5.26
CA ASP A 246 30.58 2.48 -6.58
C ASP A 246 31.93 1.76 -6.43
N VAL A 247 31.94 0.47 -6.78
CA VAL A 247 33.13 -0.39 -6.65
C VAL A 247 33.44 -0.99 -8.02
N SER A 248 34.42 -0.41 -8.72
CA SER A 248 34.85 -0.90 -10.04
C SER A 248 33.69 -1.02 -11.06
N GLY A 249 32.79 -0.04 -11.07
CA GLY A 249 31.63 0.01 -11.96
C GLY A 249 30.44 -0.85 -11.52
N TRP A 250 30.49 -1.44 -10.31
CA TRP A 250 29.35 -2.03 -9.64
C TRP A 250 28.75 -1.02 -8.67
N ALA A 251 27.49 -0.70 -8.82
CA ALA A 251 26.72 0.01 -7.81
C ALA A 251 26.32 -1.02 -6.72
N VAL A 252 26.84 -0.82 -5.51
CA VAL A 252 26.58 -1.69 -4.35
C VAL A 252 25.78 -0.92 -3.32
N ASP A 253 24.62 -1.43 -2.96
CA ASP A 253 23.71 -0.84 -1.97
C ASP A 253 23.54 -1.80 -0.79
N ALA A 254 23.68 -1.30 0.42
CA ALA A 254 23.33 -2.01 1.64
C ALA A 254 22.17 -1.30 2.33
N LEU A 255 21.24 -2.08 2.88
CA LEU A 255 20.08 -1.62 3.64
C LEU A 255 19.99 -2.42 4.94
N LEU A 256 19.75 -1.71 6.04
CA LEU A 256 19.36 -2.27 7.32
C LEU A 256 18.13 -1.48 7.83
N GLU A 257 17.05 -2.19 8.10
CA GLU A 257 15.84 -1.64 8.70
C GLU A 257 15.52 -2.41 9.98
N GLY A 258 15.10 -1.69 11.02
CA GLY A 258 14.61 -2.27 12.25
C GLY A 258 13.40 -1.51 12.75
N ASN A 259 12.38 -2.25 13.21
CA ASN A 259 11.17 -1.69 13.79
C ASN A 259 10.70 -2.51 14.98
N LEU A 260 10.27 -1.83 16.02
CA LEU A 260 9.66 -2.38 17.23
C LEU A 260 8.28 -1.76 17.37
N LEU A 261 7.29 -2.56 17.69
CA LEU A 261 5.92 -2.11 17.99
C LEU A 261 5.41 -2.90 19.19
N SER A 262 4.85 -2.19 20.16
CA SER A 262 4.02 -2.76 21.23
C SER A 262 2.67 -2.08 21.19
N ARG A 263 1.58 -2.87 21.22
CA ARG A 263 0.22 -2.34 21.22
C ARG A 263 -0.71 -3.17 22.09
N GLY A 264 -1.68 -2.50 22.70
CA GLY A 264 -2.82 -3.15 23.29
C GLY A 264 -3.76 -3.68 22.21
N LEU A 265 -4.35 -4.84 22.43
CA LEU A 265 -5.38 -5.43 21.61
C LEU A 265 -6.73 -5.20 22.29
N ALA A 266 -7.43 -4.17 21.86
CA ALA A 266 -8.64 -3.68 22.54
C ALA A 266 -9.84 -4.67 22.48
N GLY A 267 -9.76 -5.72 21.66
CA GLY A 267 -10.90 -6.60 21.39
C GLY A 267 -11.99 -5.92 20.57
N THR A 268 -13.12 -6.60 20.36
CA THR A 268 -14.29 -5.99 19.74
C THR A 268 -15.07 -5.14 20.74
N GLU A 269 -15.99 -4.29 20.27
CA GLU A 269 -16.85 -3.50 21.16
C GLU A 269 -17.78 -4.37 22.03
N ASP A 270 -18.13 -5.57 21.54
CA ASP A 270 -18.96 -6.56 22.27
C ASP A 270 -18.13 -7.40 23.25
N ASN A 271 -16.85 -7.55 23.02
CA ASN A 271 -15.93 -8.32 23.84
C ASN A 271 -14.62 -7.55 24.01
N PRO A 272 -14.63 -6.42 24.76
CA PRO A 272 -13.44 -5.62 24.95
C PRO A 272 -12.41 -6.32 25.82
N SER A 273 -11.17 -6.33 25.40
CA SER A 273 -10.03 -6.79 26.20
C SER A 273 -9.37 -5.63 26.92
N SER A 274 -9.01 -5.84 28.17
CA SER A 274 -8.30 -4.84 29.00
C SER A 274 -6.81 -5.11 29.15
N ASN A 275 -6.33 -6.29 28.75
CA ASN A 275 -4.96 -6.74 29.03
C ASN A 275 -4.33 -7.60 27.94
N ASP A 276 -4.95 -7.76 26.77
CA ASP A 276 -4.31 -8.41 25.66
C ASP A 276 -3.33 -7.46 24.98
N GLU A 277 -2.13 -7.93 24.73
CA GLU A 277 -1.05 -7.15 24.16
C GLU A 277 -0.35 -7.92 23.05
N GLN A 278 0.13 -7.16 22.07
CA GLN A 278 1.00 -7.65 21.01
C GLN A 278 2.30 -6.86 20.99
N SER A 279 3.42 -7.57 20.94
CA SER A 279 4.73 -6.99 20.71
C SER A 279 5.36 -7.60 19.48
N THR A 280 5.63 -6.75 18.49
CA THR A 280 6.25 -7.17 17.22
C THR A 280 7.61 -6.52 17.05
N SER A 281 8.61 -7.30 16.69
CA SER A 281 9.91 -6.79 16.27
C SER A 281 10.27 -7.31 14.88
N ARG A 282 10.79 -6.41 14.03
CA ARG A 282 11.30 -6.77 12.71
C ARG A 282 12.69 -6.21 12.51
N VAL A 283 13.56 -7.03 11.94
CA VAL A 283 14.85 -6.61 11.40
C VAL A 283 14.97 -7.17 9.98
N LEU A 284 15.31 -6.30 9.04
CA LEU A 284 15.50 -6.60 7.64
C LEU A 284 16.87 -6.07 7.21
N ALA A 285 17.69 -6.91 6.59
CA ALA A 285 18.97 -6.55 6.00
C ALA A 285 19.02 -6.99 4.55
N SER A 286 19.62 -6.17 3.70
CA SER A 286 19.83 -6.50 2.28
C SER A 286 21.12 -5.89 1.76
N VAL A 287 21.76 -6.62 0.85
CA VAL A 287 22.87 -6.11 0.03
C VAL A 287 22.53 -6.40 -1.42
N ARG A 288 22.65 -5.36 -2.26
CA ARG A 288 22.40 -5.45 -3.70
C ARG A 288 23.62 -4.93 -4.45
N ALA A 289 24.06 -5.65 -5.46
CA ALA A 289 25.12 -5.26 -6.38
C ALA A 289 24.56 -5.24 -7.81
N GLN A 290 24.78 -4.15 -8.54
CA GLN A 290 24.27 -3.95 -9.89
C GLN A 290 25.38 -3.53 -10.82
N HIS A 291 25.37 -4.05 -12.05
CA HIS A 291 26.31 -3.70 -13.08
C HIS A 291 25.63 -3.63 -14.45
N SER A 292 25.94 -2.58 -15.20
CA SER A 292 25.50 -2.42 -16.59
C SER A 292 26.69 -2.68 -17.51
N PHE A 293 26.58 -3.68 -18.37
CA PHE A 293 27.61 -4.08 -19.32
C PHE A 293 27.55 -3.21 -20.58
N SER A 294 28.67 -3.09 -21.27
CA SER A 294 28.79 -2.29 -22.51
C SER A 294 27.92 -2.81 -23.68
N ASN A 295 27.48 -4.07 -23.62
CA ASN A 295 26.58 -4.67 -24.61
C ASN A 295 25.09 -4.42 -24.35
N GLY A 296 24.74 -3.55 -23.37
CA GLY A 296 23.37 -3.23 -23.01
C GLY A 296 22.70 -4.22 -22.04
N ALA A 297 23.44 -5.24 -21.58
CA ALA A 297 22.94 -6.10 -20.51
C ALA A 297 23.11 -5.43 -19.14
N ALA A 298 22.21 -5.71 -18.21
CA ALA A 298 22.31 -5.32 -16.80
C ALA A 298 22.09 -6.53 -15.90
N LEU A 299 22.94 -6.67 -14.90
CA LEU A 299 22.84 -7.73 -13.89
C LEU A 299 22.66 -7.09 -12.50
N SER A 300 21.66 -7.55 -11.76
CA SER A 300 21.44 -7.21 -10.36
C SER A 300 21.46 -8.46 -9.51
N LEU A 301 22.27 -8.48 -8.47
CA LEU A 301 22.35 -9.55 -7.49
C LEU A 301 21.94 -8.99 -6.13
N ARG A 302 20.99 -9.62 -5.45
CA ARG A 302 20.53 -9.23 -4.12
C ARG A 302 20.57 -10.41 -3.16
N LEU A 303 21.05 -10.14 -1.97
CA LEU A 303 20.92 -11.02 -0.81
C LEU A 303 20.10 -10.29 0.24
N ASP A 304 19.11 -10.94 0.80
CA ASP A 304 18.27 -10.38 1.86
C ASP A 304 18.00 -11.39 2.96
N ALA A 305 17.81 -10.86 4.17
CA ALA A 305 17.42 -11.63 5.33
C ALA A 305 16.47 -10.79 6.20
N ARG A 306 15.43 -11.43 6.71
CA ARG A 306 14.45 -10.82 7.60
C ARG A 306 14.17 -11.74 8.78
N ARG A 307 14.10 -11.14 9.97
CA ARG A 307 13.53 -11.76 11.16
C ARG A 307 12.35 -10.93 11.63
N THR A 308 11.21 -11.56 11.85
CA THR A 308 10.06 -10.99 12.53
C THR A 308 9.75 -11.84 13.76
N THR A 309 9.54 -11.19 14.90
CA THR A 309 9.08 -11.85 16.13
C THR A 309 7.74 -11.24 16.49
N ASP A 310 6.78 -12.07 16.81
CA ASP A 310 5.44 -11.65 17.21
C ASP A 310 5.07 -12.37 18.52
N ASP A 311 4.90 -11.59 19.57
CA ASP A 311 4.60 -12.06 20.91
C ASP A 311 3.20 -11.58 21.30
N LEU A 312 2.27 -12.51 21.51
CA LEU A 312 0.91 -12.26 22.00
C LEU A 312 0.80 -12.70 23.45
N SER A 313 0.21 -11.86 24.29
CA SER A 313 0.01 -12.12 25.71
C SER A 313 -1.28 -11.47 26.20
N GLY A 314 -1.83 -11.97 27.32
CA GLY A 314 -3.05 -11.44 27.92
C GLY A 314 -4.09 -12.51 28.21
N GLY A 315 -5.35 -12.09 28.46
CA GLY A 315 -6.43 -12.96 28.91
C GLY A 315 -6.79 -14.07 27.90
N ASP A 316 -6.92 -13.71 26.63
CA ASP A 316 -7.23 -14.64 25.55
C ASP A 316 -5.99 -15.45 25.11
N PHE A 317 -4.78 -14.93 25.39
CA PHE A 317 -3.47 -15.54 25.09
C PHE A 317 -2.72 -15.96 26.36
N ALA A 318 -3.45 -16.47 27.36
CA ALA A 318 -2.91 -16.77 28.71
C ALA A 318 -1.67 -17.67 28.74
N LYS A 319 -1.42 -18.45 27.70
CA LYS A 319 -0.19 -19.27 27.54
C LYS A 319 0.96 -18.52 26.86
N GLY A 320 0.70 -17.30 26.38
CA GLY A 320 1.61 -16.56 25.51
C GLY A 320 1.86 -17.28 24.19
N GLU A 321 1.68 -16.59 23.09
CA GLU A 321 2.06 -17.07 21.76
C GLU A 321 3.31 -16.33 21.33
N ASN A 322 4.35 -17.05 20.91
CA ASN A 322 5.61 -16.48 20.48
C ASN A 322 6.01 -17.08 19.15
N ASP A 323 5.81 -16.30 18.11
CA ASP A 323 6.12 -16.69 16.74
C ASP A 323 7.34 -15.94 16.22
N ARG A 324 8.29 -16.67 15.66
CA ARG A 324 9.53 -16.12 15.10
C ARG A 324 9.66 -16.57 13.67
N LEU A 325 9.43 -15.66 12.73
CA LEU A 325 9.65 -15.90 11.30
C LEU A 325 11.06 -15.47 10.91
N TRP A 326 11.80 -16.40 10.34
CA TRP A 326 13.06 -16.17 9.62
C TRP A 326 12.83 -16.37 8.13
N GLN A 327 13.21 -15.40 7.32
CA GLN A 327 13.17 -15.51 5.87
C GLN A 327 14.46 -14.96 5.28
N SER A 328 15.04 -15.67 4.31
CA SER A 328 16.17 -15.17 3.55
C SER A 328 16.02 -15.50 2.08
N GLY A 329 16.65 -14.70 1.24
CA GLY A 329 16.60 -14.85 -0.20
C GLY A 329 17.89 -14.39 -0.88
N ALA A 330 18.19 -15.03 -2.00
CA ALA A 330 19.13 -14.58 -3.00
C ALA A 330 18.38 -14.42 -4.30
N THR A 331 18.44 -13.24 -4.92
CA THR A 331 17.78 -12.92 -6.19
C THR A 331 18.83 -12.48 -7.21
N ALA A 332 18.74 -13.02 -8.42
CA ALA A 332 19.52 -12.59 -9.57
C ALA A 332 18.56 -12.12 -10.65
N ASP A 333 18.69 -10.86 -11.08
CA ASP A 333 17.94 -10.25 -12.18
C ASP A 333 18.88 -9.96 -13.33
N LEU A 334 18.58 -10.47 -14.51
CA LEU A 334 19.29 -10.20 -15.75
C LEU A 334 18.34 -9.54 -16.73
N SER A 335 18.71 -8.36 -17.21
CA SER A 335 18.00 -7.64 -18.26
C SER A 335 18.91 -7.48 -19.48
N ILE A 336 18.38 -7.71 -20.68
CA ILE A 336 19.14 -7.55 -21.92
C ILE A 336 18.22 -7.06 -23.05
N THR A 337 18.69 -6.08 -23.82
CA THR A 337 17.99 -5.58 -24.99
C THR A 337 18.61 -6.15 -26.26
N LEU A 338 17.81 -6.86 -27.06
CA LEU A 338 18.20 -7.50 -28.31
C LEU A 338 17.29 -7.03 -29.46
N GLY A 339 17.67 -5.99 -30.15
CA GLY A 339 16.85 -5.40 -31.21
C GLY A 339 15.53 -4.86 -30.69
N ALA A 340 14.40 -5.50 -31.08
CA ALA A 340 13.05 -5.14 -30.66
C ALA A 340 12.62 -5.84 -29.35
N HIS A 341 13.46 -6.64 -28.75
CA HIS A 341 13.18 -7.43 -27.55
C HIS A 341 13.91 -6.86 -26.32
N ALA A 342 13.20 -6.66 -25.22
CA ALA A 342 13.78 -6.42 -23.90
C ALA A 342 13.45 -7.61 -22.99
N LEU A 343 14.46 -8.43 -22.79
CA LEU A 343 14.35 -9.70 -22.05
C LEU A 343 14.74 -9.47 -20.59
N ASP A 344 13.90 -9.91 -19.67
CA ASP A 344 14.16 -9.96 -18.25
C ASP A 344 14.08 -11.41 -17.75
N ALA A 345 15.09 -11.83 -16.99
CA ALA A 345 15.11 -13.10 -16.30
C ALA A 345 15.40 -12.88 -14.81
N THR A 346 14.56 -13.44 -13.95
CA THR A 346 14.72 -13.37 -12.49
C THR A 346 14.79 -14.78 -11.92
N ALA A 347 15.83 -15.09 -11.17
CA ALA A 347 15.96 -16.32 -10.39
C ALA A 347 16.02 -15.97 -8.90
N THR A 348 15.25 -16.69 -8.08
CA THR A 348 15.27 -16.51 -6.62
C THR A 348 15.42 -17.86 -5.94
N ALA A 349 16.25 -17.90 -4.89
CA ALA A 349 16.38 -19.05 -4.01
C ALA A 349 16.48 -18.57 -2.56
N GLY A 350 15.80 -19.25 -1.65
CA GLY A 350 15.77 -18.86 -0.25
C GLY A 350 15.02 -19.87 0.62
N PHE A 351 14.77 -19.47 1.85
CA PHE A 351 13.96 -20.25 2.78
C PHE A 351 13.16 -19.35 3.73
N ALA A 352 12.07 -19.89 4.25
CA ALA A 352 11.31 -19.35 5.36
C ALA A 352 11.15 -20.40 6.44
N ARG A 353 11.36 -20.01 7.69
CA ARG A 353 11.18 -20.85 8.87
C ARG A 353 10.40 -20.09 9.93
N VAL A 354 9.34 -20.69 10.43
CA VAL A 354 8.68 -20.24 11.65
C VAL A 354 9.14 -21.11 12.82
N SER A 355 9.37 -20.48 13.97
CA SER A 355 9.57 -21.18 15.24
C SER A 355 8.48 -20.69 16.18
N SER A 356 7.61 -21.59 16.61
CA SER A 356 6.46 -21.36 17.47
C SER A 356 6.39 -22.45 18.53
N THR A 357 5.57 -22.24 19.56
CA THR A 357 5.20 -23.29 20.54
C THR A 357 4.51 -24.49 19.89
N ALA A 358 3.83 -24.28 18.75
CA ALA A 358 3.12 -25.32 17.99
C ALA A 358 4.02 -26.11 17.02
N GLY A 359 5.23 -25.62 16.73
CA GLY A 359 6.16 -26.30 15.82
C GLY A 359 7.16 -25.37 15.14
N SER A 360 7.98 -25.94 14.28
CA SER A 360 9.03 -25.18 13.57
C SER A 360 9.15 -25.58 12.10
N PRO A 361 8.07 -25.35 11.28
CA PRO A 361 8.12 -25.68 9.86
C PRO A 361 9.15 -24.82 9.11
N THR A 362 9.81 -25.43 8.12
CA THR A 362 10.76 -24.75 7.23
C THR A 362 10.42 -25.07 5.79
N TRP A 363 10.35 -24.04 4.96
CA TRP A 363 10.06 -24.13 3.52
C TRP A 363 11.22 -23.59 2.70
N ALA A 364 11.59 -24.31 1.65
CA ALA A 364 12.40 -23.78 0.57
C ALA A 364 11.53 -22.88 -0.32
N LEU A 365 12.09 -21.78 -0.78
CA LEU A 365 11.46 -20.80 -1.66
C LEU A 365 12.34 -20.67 -2.89
N THR A 366 11.89 -21.18 -4.04
CA THR A 366 12.65 -21.07 -5.28
C THR A 366 11.75 -20.62 -6.42
N SER A 367 12.30 -19.84 -7.35
CA SER A 367 11.55 -19.41 -8.50
C SER A 367 12.45 -19.08 -9.69
N LEU A 368 11.85 -19.19 -10.88
CA LEU A 368 12.41 -18.69 -12.13
C LEU A 368 11.30 -17.94 -12.89
N ALA A 369 11.56 -16.68 -13.23
CA ALA A 369 10.66 -15.86 -14.04
C ALA A 369 11.38 -15.41 -15.31
N LEU A 370 10.65 -15.41 -16.41
CA LEU A 370 11.09 -14.92 -17.72
C LEU A 370 10.02 -13.97 -18.25
N GLN A 371 10.43 -12.83 -18.77
CA GLN A 371 9.59 -11.84 -19.41
C GLN A 371 10.29 -11.33 -20.67
N ASP A 372 9.54 -11.14 -21.75
CA ASP A 372 9.98 -10.42 -22.92
C ASP A 372 9.07 -9.22 -23.16
N GLU A 373 9.62 -8.06 -23.38
CA GLU A 373 8.90 -6.94 -23.95
C GLU A 373 9.26 -6.83 -25.42
N TRP A 374 8.32 -7.22 -26.28
CA TRP A 374 8.48 -7.14 -27.73
C TRP A 374 7.93 -5.81 -28.25
N LEU A 375 8.84 -4.94 -28.67
CA LEU A 375 8.54 -3.60 -29.19
C LEU A 375 8.23 -3.68 -30.70
N LEU A 376 6.97 -3.45 -31.04
CA LEU A 376 6.46 -3.49 -32.41
C LEU A 376 6.15 -2.06 -32.89
N TRP A 377 6.12 -1.88 -34.23
CA TRP A 377 5.77 -0.62 -34.87
C TRP A 377 6.51 0.59 -34.28
N GLN A 378 7.84 0.50 -34.23
CA GLN A 378 8.70 1.56 -33.68
C GLN A 378 8.41 1.89 -32.20
N GLY A 379 7.98 0.89 -31.43
CA GLY A 379 7.69 1.04 -30.01
C GLY A 379 6.28 1.55 -29.68
N GLN A 380 5.41 1.73 -30.69
CA GLN A 380 4.01 2.10 -30.43
C GLN A 380 3.22 0.99 -29.75
N VAL A 381 3.61 -0.27 -29.98
CA VAL A 381 3.01 -1.44 -29.35
C VAL A 381 4.06 -2.22 -28.59
N SER A 382 3.81 -2.50 -27.32
CA SER A 382 4.56 -3.47 -26.53
C SER A 382 3.70 -4.71 -26.30
N LEU A 383 4.22 -5.88 -26.66
CA LEU A 383 3.64 -7.18 -26.31
C LEU A 383 4.53 -7.81 -25.25
N VAL A 384 3.95 -8.17 -24.10
CA VAL A 384 4.71 -8.61 -22.92
C VAL A 384 4.26 -10.00 -22.47
N PRO A 385 4.72 -11.08 -23.10
CA PRO A 385 4.61 -12.41 -22.53
C PRO A 385 5.53 -12.58 -21.33
N ALA A 386 5.03 -13.22 -20.28
CA ALA A 386 5.81 -13.57 -19.10
C ALA A 386 5.37 -14.92 -18.55
N VAL A 387 6.30 -15.63 -17.94
CA VAL A 387 6.02 -16.88 -17.23
C VAL A 387 6.91 -16.98 -16.00
N ARG A 388 6.34 -17.48 -14.92
CA ARG A 388 7.08 -17.76 -13.69
C ARG A 388 6.73 -19.16 -13.19
N VAL A 389 7.75 -19.84 -12.68
CA VAL A 389 7.61 -21.11 -11.96
C VAL A 389 8.06 -20.88 -10.54
N ASP A 390 7.23 -21.22 -9.59
CA ASP A 390 7.48 -21.09 -8.15
C ASP A 390 7.40 -22.44 -7.45
N GLN A 391 8.29 -22.64 -6.48
CA GLN A 391 8.19 -23.67 -5.46
C GLN A 391 8.22 -22.98 -4.09
N THR A 392 7.13 -23.11 -3.33
CA THR A 392 6.98 -22.58 -1.97
C THR A 392 6.65 -23.71 -1.02
N GLY A 393 7.68 -24.23 -0.32
CA GLY A 393 7.56 -25.44 0.49
C GLY A 393 7.05 -26.62 -0.34
N PRO A 394 5.94 -27.26 0.04
CA PRO A 394 5.36 -28.38 -0.70
C PRO A 394 4.59 -27.99 -1.96
N PHE A 395 4.36 -26.69 -2.19
CA PHE A 395 3.47 -26.18 -3.23
C PHE A 395 4.25 -25.64 -4.43
N ALA A 396 3.84 -26.07 -5.63
CA ALA A 396 4.41 -25.59 -6.90
C ALA A 396 3.34 -24.96 -7.76
N ALA A 397 3.70 -23.94 -8.53
CA ALA A 397 2.81 -23.29 -9.48
C ALA A 397 3.54 -22.74 -10.70
N VAL A 398 2.81 -22.62 -11.79
CA VAL A 398 3.22 -21.89 -12.99
C VAL A 398 2.25 -20.74 -13.20
N SER A 399 2.78 -19.53 -13.35
CA SER A 399 2.03 -18.29 -13.46
C SER A 399 2.36 -17.60 -14.80
N PRO A 400 1.68 -17.94 -15.91
CA PRO A 400 1.83 -17.23 -17.17
C PRO A 400 1.06 -15.90 -17.15
N LYS A 401 1.55 -14.92 -17.94
CA LYS A 401 0.91 -13.63 -18.20
C LYS A 401 1.14 -13.20 -19.63
N LEU A 402 0.17 -12.50 -20.20
CA LEU A 402 0.30 -11.75 -21.42
C LEU A 402 -0.19 -10.32 -21.21
N GLY A 403 0.65 -9.35 -21.54
CA GLY A 403 0.33 -7.94 -21.48
C GLY A 403 0.47 -7.30 -22.86
N VAL A 404 -0.33 -6.26 -23.11
CA VAL A 404 -0.27 -5.42 -24.32
C VAL A 404 -0.36 -3.95 -23.89
N SER A 405 0.51 -3.12 -24.45
CA SER A 405 0.43 -1.66 -24.36
C SER A 405 0.43 -1.07 -25.77
N LEU A 406 -0.48 -0.13 -26.02
CA LEU A 406 -0.61 0.59 -27.29
C LEU A 406 -0.54 2.08 -27.03
N GLY A 407 0.50 2.76 -27.53
CA GLY A 407 0.61 4.21 -27.58
C GLY A 407 -0.28 4.78 -28.70
N LEU A 408 -1.09 5.77 -28.36
CA LEU A 408 -1.99 6.47 -29.27
C LEU A 408 -1.60 7.94 -29.38
N PRO A 409 -2.01 8.65 -30.44
CA PRO A 409 -1.77 10.09 -30.56
C PRO A 409 -2.36 10.88 -29.39
N LEU A 410 -1.90 12.13 -29.24
CA LEU A 410 -2.40 13.11 -28.26
C LEU A 410 -2.22 12.72 -26.78
N GLY A 411 -1.27 11.83 -26.48
CA GLY A 411 -0.97 11.43 -25.10
C GLY A 411 -1.88 10.33 -24.55
N PHE A 412 -2.67 9.67 -25.40
CA PHE A 412 -3.45 8.49 -25.02
C PHE A 412 -2.61 7.21 -25.10
N SER A 413 -2.95 6.24 -24.26
CA SER A 413 -2.47 4.87 -24.36
C SER A 413 -3.52 3.88 -23.87
N VAL A 414 -3.48 2.67 -24.40
CA VAL A 414 -4.31 1.54 -23.93
C VAL A 414 -3.39 0.46 -23.41
N ARG A 415 -3.75 -0.10 -22.25
CA ARG A 415 -3.06 -1.25 -21.65
C ARG A 415 -4.06 -2.34 -21.36
N ALA A 416 -3.64 -3.59 -21.57
CA ALA A 416 -4.42 -4.76 -21.21
C ALA A 416 -3.52 -5.88 -20.73
N ASN A 417 -4.00 -6.66 -19.77
CA ASN A 417 -3.28 -7.80 -19.19
C ASN A 417 -4.23 -8.96 -18.97
N ALA A 418 -3.69 -10.17 -19.08
CA ALA A 418 -4.32 -11.38 -18.59
C ALA A 418 -3.25 -12.31 -18.00
N GLY A 419 -3.53 -12.95 -16.87
CA GLY A 419 -2.54 -13.80 -16.21
C GLY A 419 -3.11 -14.66 -15.11
N TYR A 420 -2.33 -15.68 -14.74
CA TYR A 420 -2.61 -16.56 -13.63
C TYR A 420 -1.76 -16.18 -12.41
N GLY A 421 -2.35 -16.40 -11.24
CA GLY A 421 -1.68 -16.24 -9.96
C GLY A 421 -2.01 -17.38 -9.01
N PHE A 422 -1.21 -17.53 -7.95
CA PHE A 422 -1.50 -18.47 -6.90
C PHE A 422 -1.07 -17.95 -5.53
N ARG A 423 -1.70 -18.47 -4.48
CA ARG A 423 -1.31 -18.28 -3.09
C ARG A 423 -1.18 -19.64 -2.40
N PRO A 424 -0.02 -20.00 -1.84
CA PRO A 424 0.07 -21.17 -0.97
C PRO A 424 -0.68 -20.87 0.33
N PRO A 425 -1.23 -21.89 1.04
CA PRO A 425 -1.67 -21.71 2.41
C PRO A 425 -0.53 -21.20 3.30
N SER A 426 -0.86 -20.38 4.31
CA SER A 426 0.16 -19.85 5.23
C SER A 426 0.64 -20.88 6.27
N PHE A 427 1.72 -20.56 6.97
CA PHE A 427 2.12 -21.35 8.13
C PHE A 427 1.03 -21.35 9.21
N SER A 428 0.36 -20.21 9.43
CA SER A 428 -0.71 -20.05 10.39
C SER A 428 -1.91 -20.94 10.04
N GLU A 429 -2.30 -20.95 8.78
CA GLU A 429 -3.43 -21.79 8.30
C GLU A 429 -3.13 -23.29 8.39
N LEU A 430 -1.87 -23.70 8.20
CA LEU A 430 -1.50 -25.12 8.16
C LEU A 430 -1.08 -25.72 9.52
N TYR A 431 -0.36 -24.91 10.35
CA TYR A 431 0.41 -25.47 11.46
C TYR A 431 0.31 -24.72 12.78
N LEU A 432 -0.08 -23.44 12.80
CA LEU A 432 0.02 -22.56 13.96
C LEU A 432 -1.38 -22.15 14.45
N PRO A 433 -1.99 -22.91 15.37
CA PRO A 433 -3.26 -22.48 15.97
C PRO A 433 -3.02 -21.24 16.85
N SER A 434 -3.95 -20.29 16.83
CA SER A 434 -3.90 -19.06 17.64
C SER A 434 -5.26 -18.74 18.25
N GLY A 435 -5.34 -18.68 19.57
CA GLY A 435 -6.60 -18.46 20.29
C GLY A 435 -7.67 -19.47 19.90
N THR A 436 -8.76 -18.99 19.31
CA THR A 436 -9.88 -19.82 18.81
C THR A 436 -9.72 -20.25 17.35
N LEU A 437 -8.62 -19.86 16.69
CA LEU A 437 -8.33 -20.22 15.30
C LEU A 437 -7.58 -21.56 15.24
N GLY A 438 -8.15 -22.51 14.56
CA GLY A 438 -7.53 -23.81 14.31
C GLY A 438 -6.77 -23.88 13.00
N VAL A 439 -6.17 -25.02 12.74
CA VAL A 439 -5.35 -25.29 11.55
C VAL A 439 -5.93 -26.37 10.67
N ASN A 440 -5.49 -26.40 9.39
CA ASN A 440 -5.86 -27.45 8.46
C ASN A 440 -4.68 -27.82 7.54
N ALA A 441 -3.98 -28.90 7.87
CA ALA A 441 -2.81 -29.38 7.12
C ALA A 441 -3.16 -29.90 5.69
N ASN A 442 -4.45 -30.04 5.35
CA ASN A 442 -4.89 -30.56 4.05
C ASN A 442 -5.29 -29.46 3.06
N LEU A 443 -5.00 -28.18 3.36
CA LEU A 443 -5.34 -27.08 2.47
C LEU A 443 -4.58 -27.16 1.15
N GLN A 444 -5.31 -26.82 0.08
CA GLN A 444 -4.78 -26.67 -1.26
C GLN A 444 -4.48 -25.18 -1.56
N PRO A 445 -3.52 -24.87 -2.43
CA PRO A 445 -3.27 -23.51 -2.84
C PRO A 445 -4.48 -22.85 -3.51
N GLU A 446 -4.68 -21.57 -3.25
CA GLU A 446 -5.60 -20.75 -4.03
C GLU A 446 -5.01 -20.47 -5.40
N ARG A 447 -5.87 -20.37 -6.40
CA ARG A 447 -5.52 -20.00 -7.78
C ARG A 447 -6.38 -18.85 -8.23
N SER A 448 -5.83 -17.97 -9.04
CA SER A 448 -6.59 -16.89 -9.69
C SER A 448 -6.28 -16.82 -11.17
N PHE A 449 -7.27 -16.39 -11.93
CA PHE A 449 -7.10 -15.89 -13.28
C PHE A 449 -7.67 -14.48 -13.32
N SER A 450 -6.85 -13.51 -13.77
CA SER A 450 -7.24 -12.11 -13.84
C SER A 450 -7.07 -11.59 -15.27
N ALA A 451 -8.00 -10.72 -15.67
CA ALA A 451 -7.89 -9.93 -16.89
C ALA A 451 -8.28 -8.48 -16.59
N ASP A 452 -7.53 -7.53 -17.11
CA ASP A 452 -7.80 -6.11 -16.95
C ASP A 452 -7.42 -5.31 -18.20
N GLY A 453 -8.04 -4.13 -18.35
CA GLY A 453 -7.71 -3.19 -19.41
C GLY A 453 -8.01 -1.76 -18.99
N ALA A 454 -7.21 -0.81 -19.47
CA ALA A 454 -7.37 0.61 -19.18
C ALA A 454 -7.00 1.50 -20.35
N LEU A 455 -7.72 2.61 -20.46
CA LEU A 455 -7.37 3.78 -21.26
C LEU A 455 -6.69 4.80 -20.35
N LEU A 456 -5.53 5.28 -20.74
CA LEU A 456 -4.77 6.28 -20.03
C LEU A 456 -4.61 7.52 -20.91
N TYR A 457 -4.58 8.68 -20.27
CA TYR A 457 -4.23 9.95 -20.90
C TYR A 457 -3.17 10.66 -20.06
N ALA A 458 -2.11 11.10 -20.71
CA ALA A 458 -1.06 11.91 -20.08
C ALA A 458 -0.88 13.20 -20.91
N GLY A 459 -1.31 14.31 -20.33
CA GLY A 459 -1.22 15.63 -20.92
C GLY A 459 -0.45 16.59 -20.00
N ARG A 460 -0.24 17.80 -20.47
CA ARG A 460 0.55 18.83 -19.80
C ARG A 460 0.08 19.18 -18.38
N TRP A 461 -1.23 19.16 -18.15
CA TRP A 461 -1.86 19.61 -16.91
C TRP A 461 -2.83 18.57 -16.32
N ALA A 462 -3.00 17.43 -16.99
CA ALA A 462 -3.88 16.38 -16.53
C ALA A 462 -3.31 14.99 -16.87
N ALA A 463 -3.46 14.07 -15.94
CA ALA A 463 -3.29 12.64 -16.15
C ALA A 463 -4.57 11.94 -15.70
N LEU A 464 -5.10 11.06 -16.57
CA LEU A 464 -6.37 10.35 -16.36
C LEU A 464 -6.16 8.88 -16.65
N SER A 465 -6.82 8.02 -15.91
CA SER A 465 -6.98 6.62 -16.28
C SER A 465 -8.40 6.15 -16.00
N ALA A 466 -8.90 5.27 -16.87
CA ALA A 466 -10.16 4.57 -16.67
C ALA A 466 -10.01 3.14 -17.19
N GLY A 467 -10.40 2.16 -16.41
CA GLY A 467 -10.22 0.76 -16.74
C GLY A 467 -11.24 -0.15 -16.11
N GLY A 468 -11.29 -1.39 -16.62
CA GLY A 468 -12.07 -2.47 -16.03
C GLY A 468 -11.21 -3.67 -15.70
N PHE A 469 -11.67 -4.47 -14.76
CA PHE A 469 -11.00 -5.69 -14.34
C PHE A 469 -12.00 -6.81 -14.05
N TRP A 470 -11.52 -8.04 -14.18
CA TRP A 470 -12.22 -9.25 -13.75
C TRP A 470 -11.21 -10.27 -13.25
N THR A 471 -11.52 -10.91 -12.13
CA THR A 471 -10.70 -11.97 -11.54
C THR A 471 -11.60 -13.11 -11.06
N ARG A 472 -11.25 -14.35 -11.44
CA ARG A 472 -11.82 -15.56 -10.88
C ARG A 472 -10.86 -16.21 -9.91
N TYR A 473 -11.33 -16.47 -8.69
CA TYR A 473 -10.62 -17.20 -7.65
C TYR A 473 -11.15 -18.63 -7.54
N GLN A 474 -10.25 -19.57 -7.27
CA GLN A 474 -10.55 -20.98 -7.01
C GLN A 474 -9.84 -21.43 -5.75
N ASN A 475 -10.47 -22.33 -4.99
CA ASN A 475 -9.96 -22.88 -3.73
C ASN A 475 -9.66 -21.80 -2.68
N LEU A 476 -10.44 -20.71 -2.63
CA LEU A 476 -10.27 -19.68 -1.61
C LEU A 476 -10.26 -20.31 -0.23
N ILE A 477 -9.32 -19.91 0.60
CA ILE A 477 -9.20 -20.33 1.99
C ILE A 477 -9.97 -19.33 2.84
N ILE A 478 -10.99 -19.81 3.52
CA ILE A 478 -11.85 -19.03 4.41
C ILE A 478 -11.89 -19.73 5.75
N TYR A 479 -11.83 -18.97 6.85
CA TYR A 479 -12.07 -19.50 8.17
C TYR A 479 -13.56 -19.74 8.35
N GLU A 480 -13.97 -21.01 8.46
CA GLU A 480 -15.33 -21.41 8.76
C GLU A 480 -15.49 -21.64 10.27
N TYR A 481 -16.60 -21.14 10.80
CA TYR A 481 -16.94 -21.25 12.21
C TYR A 481 -17.53 -22.63 12.51
N PHE A 482 -16.98 -23.28 13.52
CA PHE A 482 -17.45 -24.55 14.08
C PHE A 482 -17.90 -24.31 15.53
N PRO A 483 -19.20 -24.42 15.84
CA PRO A 483 -19.67 -24.22 17.19
C PRO A 483 -18.95 -25.15 18.20
N PRO A 484 -18.73 -24.73 19.47
CA PRO A 484 -19.25 -23.49 20.05
C PRO A 484 -18.33 -22.24 19.89
N PHE A 485 -17.02 -22.37 19.69
CA PHE A 485 -16.10 -21.21 19.68
C PHE A 485 -14.81 -21.46 18.89
N PHE A 486 -14.90 -22.14 17.76
CA PHE A 486 -13.72 -22.54 17.01
C PHE A 486 -13.89 -22.20 15.52
N ALA A 487 -12.89 -21.54 14.91
CA ALA A 487 -12.85 -21.32 13.48
C ALA A 487 -11.67 -22.06 12.84
N LYS A 488 -11.87 -22.65 11.69
CA LYS A 488 -10.86 -23.47 10.99
C LYS A 488 -10.79 -23.09 9.52
N PRO A 489 -9.58 -22.93 8.93
CA PRO A 489 -9.42 -22.60 7.52
C PRO A 489 -9.82 -23.79 6.64
N GLN A 490 -10.57 -23.51 5.58
CA GLN A 490 -11.09 -24.49 4.63
C GLN A 490 -10.97 -23.96 3.19
N ASN A 491 -10.71 -24.82 2.21
CA ASN A 491 -10.86 -24.50 0.80
C ASN A 491 -12.34 -24.59 0.41
N VAL A 492 -13.10 -23.55 0.62
CA VAL A 492 -14.56 -23.64 0.54
C VAL A 492 -15.17 -22.82 -0.58
N SER A 493 -14.39 -21.96 -1.26
CA SER A 493 -14.99 -20.99 -2.16
C SER A 493 -14.31 -20.94 -3.53
N ALA A 494 -15.17 -20.72 -4.55
CA ALA A 494 -14.75 -20.10 -5.79
C ALA A 494 -15.48 -18.75 -5.87
N ALA A 495 -14.81 -17.70 -6.29
CA ALA A 495 -15.41 -16.37 -6.32
C ALA A 495 -14.98 -15.60 -7.57
N ASP A 496 -15.88 -14.75 -8.04
CA ASP A 496 -15.58 -13.75 -9.05
C ASP A 496 -15.51 -12.36 -8.41
N ALA A 497 -14.57 -11.54 -8.86
CA ALA A 497 -14.49 -10.11 -8.56
C ALA A 497 -14.35 -9.35 -9.88
N TRP A 498 -15.16 -8.32 -10.09
CA TRP A 498 -15.08 -7.49 -11.27
C TRP A 498 -15.45 -6.05 -10.96
N GLY A 499 -15.02 -5.13 -11.81
CA GLY A 499 -15.32 -3.73 -11.56
C GLY A 499 -14.68 -2.79 -12.56
N MET A 500 -14.84 -1.50 -12.25
CA MET A 500 -14.26 -0.38 -12.99
C MET A 500 -13.51 0.52 -12.03
N GLU A 501 -12.40 1.07 -12.49
CA GLU A 501 -11.57 2.02 -11.76
C GLU A 501 -11.33 3.27 -12.59
N SER A 502 -11.24 4.40 -11.93
CA SER A 502 -10.81 5.64 -12.53
C SER A 502 -9.84 6.37 -11.59
N GLU A 503 -8.87 7.05 -12.18
CA GLU A 503 -7.94 7.91 -11.47
C GLU A 503 -7.79 9.20 -12.25
N VAL A 504 -7.77 10.33 -11.55
CA VAL A 504 -7.60 11.65 -12.12
C VAL A 504 -6.57 12.42 -11.30
N ARG A 505 -5.65 13.07 -11.99
CA ARG A 505 -4.76 14.08 -11.42
C ARG A 505 -4.72 15.28 -12.34
N VAL A 506 -4.99 16.46 -11.82
CA VAL A 506 -4.96 17.71 -12.59
C VAL A 506 -4.16 18.77 -11.84
N ARG A 507 -3.34 19.50 -12.59
CA ARG A 507 -2.55 20.62 -12.09
C ARG A 507 -2.63 21.77 -13.08
N PRO A 508 -3.78 22.45 -13.13
CA PRO A 508 -4.02 23.51 -14.12
C PRO A 508 -3.14 24.74 -13.88
N TRP A 509 -2.76 24.98 -12.63
CA TRP A 509 -1.86 26.06 -12.21
C TRP A 509 -0.83 25.55 -11.21
N PRO A 510 0.34 26.18 -11.08
CA PRO A 510 1.38 25.75 -10.13
C PRO A 510 0.91 25.69 -8.68
N TRP A 511 -0.05 26.53 -8.32
CA TRP A 511 -0.60 26.64 -6.96
C TRP A 511 -1.84 25.76 -6.70
N LEU A 512 -2.34 25.02 -7.68
CA LEU A 512 -3.52 24.17 -7.53
C LEU A 512 -3.27 22.76 -8.10
N GLU A 513 -3.39 21.77 -7.25
CA GLU A 513 -3.40 20.35 -7.62
C GLU A 513 -4.67 19.70 -7.08
N ALA A 514 -5.33 18.91 -7.92
CA ALA A 514 -6.44 18.06 -7.52
C ALA A 514 -6.19 16.64 -8.03
N SER A 515 -6.43 15.67 -7.18
CA SER A 515 -6.36 14.25 -7.50
C SER A 515 -7.56 13.52 -6.93
N GLY A 516 -7.92 12.41 -7.53
CA GLY A 516 -8.98 11.56 -7.01
C GLY A 516 -9.02 10.23 -7.73
N ASN A 517 -9.66 9.29 -7.09
CA ASN A 517 -9.94 7.98 -7.66
C ASN A 517 -11.33 7.50 -7.25
N TYR A 518 -11.86 6.62 -8.05
CA TYR A 518 -13.13 5.97 -7.77
C TYR A 518 -13.11 4.55 -8.34
N THR A 519 -13.55 3.61 -7.52
CA THR A 519 -13.70 2.20 -7.88
C THR A 519 -15.12 1.76 -7.62
N LEU A 520 -15.71 1.12 -8.61
CA LEU A 520 -16.98 0.42 -8.52
C LEU A 520 -16.73 -1.05 -8.78
N GLN A 521 -17.00 -1.90 -7.79
CA GLN A 521 -16.69 -3.32 -7.87
C GLN A 521 -17.81 -4.20 -7.32
N TRP A 522 -17.82 -5.44 -7.75
CA TRP A 522 -18.69 -6.50 -7.26
C TRP A 522 -17.87 -7.75 -6.99
N THR A 523 -18.27 -8.49 -6.00
CA THR A 523 -17.73 -9.82 -5.70
C THR A 523 -18.88 -10.80 -5.53
N GLU A 524 -18.69 -12.04 -5.94
CA GLU A 524 -19.72 -13.06 -5.89
C GLU A 524 -19.10 -14.43 -5.58
N ASP A 525 -19.66 -15.14 -4.59
CA ASP A 525 -19.37 -16.56 -4.39
C ASP A 525 -20.09 -17.35 -5.49
N VAL A 526 -19.32 -17.96 -6.39
CA VAL A 526 -19.85 -18.67 -7.57
C VAL A 526 -19.90 -20.18 -7.37
N ARG A 527 -19.60 -20.68 -6.19
CA ARG A 527 -19.74 -22.08 -5.86
C ARG A 527 -21.19 -22.42 -5.58
N ASP A 528 -21.72 -23.41 -6.28
CA ASP A 528 -23.12 -23.88 -6.11
C ASP A 528 -23.32 -24.61 -4.77
N VAL A 529 -23.27 -23.85 -3.67
CA VAL A 529 -23.50 -24.31 -2.29
C VAL A 529 -24.40 -23.31 -1.58
N ALA A 530 -25.64 -23.73 -1.30
CA ALA A 530 -26.55 -22.92 -0.49
C ALA A 530 -26.04 -22.80 0.98
N PRO A 531 -26.19 -21.63 1.62
CA PRO A 531 -26.85 -20.40 1.18
C PRO A 531 -25.89 -19.37 0.52
N TYR A 532 -24.68 -19.76 0.13
CA TYR A 532 -23.58 -18.85 -0.22
C TYR A 532 -23.55 -18.45 -1.70
N PHE A 533 -24.12 -19.29 -2.59
CA PHE A 533 -24.15 -19.01 -4.02
C PHE A 533 -24.78 -17.65 -4.33
N GLY A 534 -24.12 -16.85 -5.15
CA GLY A 534 -24.55 -15.50 -5.53
C GLY A 534 -24.39 -14.43 -4.43
N ARG A 535 -23.75 -14.76 -3.28
CA ARG A 535 -23.50 -13.80 -2.21
C ARG A 535 -22.20 -13.06 -2.41
N GLU A 536 -22.18 -11.82 -1.94
CA GLU A 536 -20.95 -11.00 -1.92
C GLU A 536 -19.93 -11.58 -0.94
N LEU A 537 -18.65 -11.41 -1.26
CA LEU A 537 -17.58 -11.73 -0.33
C LEU A 537 -17.58 -10.74 0.84
N PRO A 538 -17.34 -11.19 2.08
CA PRO A 538 -17.26 -10.31 3.23
C PRO A 538 -16.18 -9.23 3.10
N TYR A 539 -16.44 -8.05 3.68
CA TYR A 539 -15.50 -6.90 3.73
C TYR A 539 -15.05 -6.40 2.35
N ARG A 540 -15.94 -6.46 1.35
CA ARG A 540 -15.67 -5.96 -0.01
C ARG A 540 -16.69 -4.88 -0.38
N PRO A 541 -16.35 -3.58 -0.13
CA PRO A 541 -17.24 -2.48 -0.47
C PRO A 541 -17.43 -2.40 -1.99
N ARG A 542 -18.66 -2.15 -2.43
CA ARG A 542 -18.96 -1.98 -3.85
C ARG A 542 -18.40 -0.67 -4.41
N GLN A 543 -18.33 0.36 -3.58
CA GLN A 543 -17.86 1.70 -3.97
C GLN A 543 -16.78 2.14 -3.00
N ILE A 544 -15.67 2.60 -3.58
CA ILE A 544 -14.52 3.14 -2.85
C ILE A 544 -14.09 4.38 -3.60
N GLY A 545 -13.75 5.43 -2.90
CA GLY A 545 -13.24 6.62 -3.55
C GLY A 545 -12.49 7.54 -2.62
N SER A 546 -11.55 8.25 -3.19
CA SER A 546 -10.86 9.35 -2.52
C SER A 546 -10.68 10.53 -3.45
N ALA A 547 -10.65 11.72 -2.87
CA ALA A 547 -10.35 12.95 -3.57
C ALA A 547 -9.52 13.85 -2.68
N ARG A 548 -8.52 14.50 -3.25
CA ARG A 548 -7.64 15.45 -2.58
C ARG A 548 -7.51 16.71 -3.44
N VAL A 549 -7.69 17.86 -2.82
CA VAL A 549 -7.41 19.16 -3.42
C VAL A 549 -6.41 19.88 -2.53
N GLN A 550 -5.33 20.34 -3.13
CA GLN A 550 -4.31 21.15 -2.48
C GLN A 550 -4.16 22.47 -3.25
N ALA A 551 -4.17 23.57 -2.53
CA ALA A 551 -4.05 24.90 -3.11
C ALA A 551 -3.20 25.81 -2.24
N GLY A 552 -2.49 26.73 -2.88
CA GLY A 552 -1.74 27.80 -2.22
C GLY A 552 -0.37 28.05 -2.86
N PRO A 553 0.27 29.17 -2.51
CA PRO A 553 1.61 29.49 -2.92
C PRO A 553 2.64 28.61 -2.18
N ASP A 554 3.91 28.62 -2.63
CA ASP A 554 4.99 27.77 -2.10
C ASP A 554 5.23 27.87 -0.58
N TRP A 555 4.83 28.98 0.04
CA TRP A 555 4.96 29.18 1.47
C TRP A 555 3.73 28.78 2.30
N LEU A 556 2.58 28.51 1.65
CA LEU A 556 1.31 28.18 2.31
C LEU A 556 0.53 27.19 1.44
N HIS A 557 0.21 26.02 1.94
CA HIS A 557 -0.66 25.07 1.27
C HIS A 557 -1.84 24.71 2.16
N ALA A 558 -3.05 24.90 1.63
CA ALA A 558 -4.27 24.36 2.21
C ALA A 558 -4.66 23.10 1.45
N ARG A 559 -5.11 22.06 2.17
CA ARG A 559 -5.58 20.81 1.59
C ARG A 559 -6.91 20.37 2.17
N VAL A 560 -7.71 19.74 1.34
CA VAL A 560 -8.94 19.03 1.73
C VAL A 560 -8.88 17.65 1.10
N GLU A 561 -9.17 16.65 1.90
CA GLU A 561 -9.26 15.25 1.48
C GLU A 561 -10.61 14.68 1.85
N VAL A 562 -11.17 13.89 0.95
CA VAL A 562 -12.39 13.12 1.17
C VAL A 562 -12.08 11.68 0.82
N GLU A 563 -12.36 10.77 1.71
CA GLU A 563 -12.25 9.35 1.48
C GLU A 563 -13.51 8.63 1.98
N GLY A 564 -13.91 7.58 1.27
CA GLY A 564 -15.11 6.88 1.68
C GLY A 564 -15.30 5.55 0.98
N ARG A 565 -16.13 4.73 1.62
CA ARG A 565 -16.54 3.44 1.11
C ARG A 565 -18.02 3.16 1.40
N SER A 566 -18.64 2.35 0.55
CA SER A 566 -20.00 1.89 0.75
C SER A 566 -20.08 0.85 1.87
N MET A 567 -21.31 0.49 2.25
CA MET A 567 -21.58 -0.63 3.15
C MET A 567 -20.90 -1.92 2.67
N VAL A 568 -20.55 -2.78 3.61
CA VAL A 568 -19.98 -4.12 3.36
C VAL A 568 -20.78 -5.19 4.11
N THR A 569 -20.82 -6.39 3.54
CA THR A 569 -21.26 -7.58 4.29
C THR A 569 -20.13 -8.04 5.21
N VAL A 570 -20.49 -8.54 6.39
CA VAL A 570 -19.51 -9.04 7.39
C VAL A 570 -19.35 -10.55 7.30
N ASN A 571 -20.45 -11.25 7.02
CA ASN A 571 -20.48 -12.69 6.96
C ASN A 571 -20.77 -13.22 5.56
N ARG A 572 -20.38 -14.46 5.30
CA ARG A 572 -20.52 -15.12 4.00
C ARG A 572 -21.99 -15.31 3.55
N SER A 573 -22.94 -15.39 4.48
CA SER A 573 -24.37 -15.47 4.14
C SER A 573 -24.96 -14.12 3.69
N GLY A 574 -24.26 -13.00 3.91
CA GLY A 574 -24.74 -11.66 3.61
C GLY A 574 -25.87 -11.18 4.52
N SER A 575 -26.05 -11.83 5.69
CA SER A 575 -27.11 -11.47 6.65
C SER A 575 -26.71 -10.33 7.59
N LEU A 576 -25.43 -10.06 7.74
CA LEU A 576 -24.88 -9.00 8.56
C LEU A 576 -24.10 -8.02 7.67
N SER A 577 -24.22 -6.72 7.97
CA SER A 577 -23.52 -5.67 7.19
C SER A 577 -23.12 -4.51 8.07
N LEU A 578 -21.95 -3.94 7.80
CA LEU A 578 -21.49 -2.67 8.35
C LEU A 578 -21.90 -1.51 7.43
N PRO A 579 -22.36 -0.38 7.99
CA PRO A 579 -22.63 0.82 7.22
C PRO A 579 -21.36 1.36 6.55
N GLY A 580 -21.51 1.99 5.38
CA GLY A 580 -20.44 2.74 4.75
C GLY A 580 -20.18 4.06 5.47
N HIS A 581 -18.98 4.60 5.31
CA HIS A 581 -18.60 5.88 5.90
C HIS A 581 -17.86 6.76 4.90
N VAL A 582 -17.86 8.07 5.16
CA VAL A 582 -17.10 9.09 4.42
C VAL A 582 -16.43 10.00 5.41
N PHE A 583 -15.12 10.08 5.35
CA PHE A 583 -14.30 10.98 6.15
C PHE A 583 -13.89 12.20 5.34
N VAL A 584 -13.88 13.35 5.98
CA VAL A 584 -13.36 14.59 5.43
C VAL A 584 -12.23 15.07 6.31
N ASN A 585 -11.05 15.21 5.73
CA ASN A 585 -9.84 15.68 6.38
C ASN A 585 -9.42 17.02 5.80
N THR A 586 -8.80 17.88 6.59
CA THR A 586 -8.22 19.14 6.11
C THR A 586 -6.89 19.41 6.76
N GLY A 587 -6.06 20.20 6.10
CA GLY A 587 -4.77 20.59 6.65
C GLY A 587 -4.28 21.91 6.08
N LEU A 588 -3.38 22.53 6.84
CA LEU A 588 -2.72 23.76 6.48
C LEU A 588 -1.23 23.61 6.78
N ASP A 589 -0.40 23.80 5.76
CA ASP A 589 1.06 23.75 5.87
C ASP A 589 1.63 25.14 5.61
N VAL A 590 2.46 25.64 6.51
CA VAL A 590 3.08 26.96 6.43
C VAL A 590 4.60 26.80 6.48
N VAL A 591 5.30 27.30 5.47
CA VAL A 591 6.76 27.42 5.48
C VAL A 591 7.13 28.67 6.27
N VAL A 592 7.49 28.48 7.55
CA VAL A 592 7.81 29.56 8.49
C VAL A 592 9.17 30.18 8.15
N LEU A 593 10.15 29.34 7.81
CA LEU A 593 11.48 29.75 7.34
C LEU A 593 11.73 29.10 5.99
N ASN A 594 11.93 29.94 4.95
CA ASN A 594 12.13 29.47 3.56
C ASN A 594 13.60 29.58 3.14
N ARG A 595 14.54 29.40 4.06
CA ARG A 595 15.99 29.36 3.81
C ARG A 595 16.55 28.19 4.60
N THR A 596 17.86 27.98 4.52
CA THR A 596 18.53 27.00 5.38
C THR A 596 18.78 27.59 6.77
N PRO A 597 18.17 27.07 7.84
CA PRO A 597 17.23 25.95 7.90
C PRO A 597 15.84 26.27 7.34
N ARG A 598 15.21 25.29 6.65
CA ARG A 598 13.80 25.39 6.27
C ARG A 598 12.93 24.82 7.39
N LEU A 599 11.99 25.60 7.88
CA LEU A 599 11.04 25.18 8.92
C LEU A 599 9.62 25.22 8.35
N THR A 600 8.91 24.10 8.44
CA THR A 600 7.50 23.98 8.05
C THR A 600 6.67 23.64 9.30
N ALA A 601 5.58 24.38 9.50
CA ALA A 601 4.57 24.08 10.51
C ALA A 601 3.30 23.59 9.80
N SER A 602 2.68 22.55 10.32
CA SER A 602 1.45 21.98 9.78
C SER A 602 0.40 21.80 10.87
N VAL A 603 -0.86 22.06 10.55
CA VAL A 603 -2.00 21.68 11.36
C VAL A 603 -2.94 20.85 10.52
N GLN A 604 -3.41 19.74 11.07
CA GLN A 604 -4.28 18.78 10.40
C GLN A 604 -5.49 18.47 11.28
N LEU A 605 -6.67 18.44 10.66
CA LEU A 605 -7.93 18.03 11.25
C LEU A 605 -8.44 16.80 10.48
N ASN A 606 -8.51 15.68 11.16
CA ASN A 606 -9.01 14.43 10.60
C ASN A 606 -10.46 14.24 11.01
N ASN A 607 -11.27 13.65 10.11
CA ASN A 607 -12.67 13.35 10.35
C ASN A 607 -13.42 14.57 10.92
N ILE A 608 -13.35 15.71 10.23
CA ILE A 608 -13.92 17.00 10.72
C ILE A 608 -15.42 16.93 11.01
N LEU A 609 -16.13 16.02 10.32
CA LEU A 609 -17.57 15.79 10.48
C LEU A 609 -17.90 14.88 11.68
N ASN A 610 -16.87 14.31 12.34
CA ASN A 610 -17.01 13.37 13.46
C ASN A 610 -17.91 12.16 13.11
N VAL A 611 -17.74 11.63 11.90
CA VAL A 611 -18.48 10.45 11.44
C VAL A 611 -18.01 9.23 12.24
N GLN A 612 -18.97 8.46 12.76
CA GLN A 612 -18.67 7.14 13.33
C GLN A 612 -18.53 6.12 12.22
N GLY A 613 -17.57 5.22 12.31
CA GLY A 613 -17.31 4.19 11.30
C GLY A 613 -16.58 3.00 11.86
N GLN A 614 -16.68 1.89 11.15
CA GLN A 614 -15.93 0.67 11.43
C GLN A 614 -15.44 0.11 10.08
N ASP A 615 -14.22 -0.37 10.04
CA ASP A 615 -13.66 -1.13 8.92
C ASP A 615 -13.88 -2.61 9.10
N LEU A 616 -13.76 -3.06 10.32
CA LEU A 616 -13.99 -4.42 10.79
C LEU A 616 -15.07 -4.38 11.86
N ASP A 617 -15.94 -5.38 11.84
CA ASP A 617 -17.02 -5.53 12.82
C ASP A 617 -16.50 -5.53 14.25
N GLY A 618 -17.06 -4.66 15.08
CA GLY A 618 -16.66 -4.47 16.47
C GLY A 618 -15.38 -3.61 16.68
N TYR A 619 -14.80 -3.05 15.62
CA TYR A 619 -13.60 -2.21 15.71
C TYR A 619 -13.91 -0.77 15.28
N PRO A 620 -14.36 0.08 16.22
CA PRO A 620 -14.67 1.47 15.92
C PRO A 620 -13.43 2.26 15.51
N LEU A 621 -13.61 3.16 14.54
CA LEU A 621 -12.58 4.09 14.07
C LEU A 621 -12.61 5.39 14.89
N PRO A 622 -11.46 6.11 15.01
CA PRO A 622 -11.41 7.37 15.72
C PRO A 622 -12.34 8.42 15.14
N GLY A 623 -13.01 9.17 16.02
CA GLY A 623 -13.76 10.38 15.68
C GLY A 623 -12.84 11.51 15.23
N ARG A 624 -13.30 12.76 15.43
CA ARG A 624 -12.52 13.97 15.09
C ARG A 624 -11.19 14.01 15.82
N ALA A 625 -10.10 14.30 15.08
CA ALA A 625 -8.76 14.41 15.64
C ALA A 625 -8.02 15.63 15.08
N VAL A 626 -7.16 16.23 15.91
CA VAL A 626 -6.32 17.38 15.57
C VAL A 626 -4.87 17.02 15.81
N PHE A 627 -4.01 17.37 14.86
CA PHE A 627 -2.57 17.17 14.97
C PHE A 627 -1.82 18.44 14.55
N ALA A 628 -0.69 18.68 15.18
CA ALA A 628 0.25 19.72 14.80
C ALA A 628 1.62 19.09 14.53
N THR A 629 2.32 19.55 13.49
CA THR A 629 3.64 19.05 13.11
C THR A 629 4.60 20.21 12.89
N LEU A 630 5.83 20.05 13.36
CA LEU A 630 6.97 20.90 12.99
C LEU A 630 8.00 20.05 12.25
N ALA A 631 8.40 20.47 11.06
CA ALA A 631 9.41 19.79 10.25
C ALA A 631 10.54 20.74 9.92
N LEU A 632 11.77 20.33 10.22
CA LEU A 632 13.02 21.04 9.99
C LEU A 632 13.85 20.34 8.93
N ALA A 633 14.41 21.08 7.99
CA ALA A 633 15.39 20.60 7.03
C ALA A 633 16.59 21.53 6.97
N LEU A 634 17.80 20.98 7.08
CA LEU A 634 19.07 21.68 6.92
C LEU A 634 19.67 21.31 5.56
N GLY A 635 19.73 22.28 4.65
CA GLY A 635 20.12 22.07 3.25
C GLY A 635 18.94 21.67 2.37
N GLU A 636 19.17 21.71 1.05
CA GLU A 636 18.19 21.33 0.04
C GLU A 636 18.34 19.86 -0.32
N SER A 637 17.24 19.17 -0.62
CA SER A 637 17.31 17.81 -1.19
C SER A 637 17.86 17.90 -2.62
N GLY A 638 18.65 16.92 -3.04
CA GLY A 638 19.20 16.86 -4.39
C GLY A 638 18.14 16.92 -5.50
N ALA A 639 16.92 16.44 -5.22
CA ALA A 639 15.78 16.52 -6.14
C ALA A 639 15.31 17.97 -6.42
N ASN A 640 15.45 18.88 -5.45
CA ASN A 640 15.11 20.30 -5.66
C ASN A 640 16.19 21.04 -6.45
N SER A 641 17.47 20.67 -6.30
CA SER A 641 18.56 21.30 -7.02
C SER A 641 18.53 21.03 -8.53
N VAL A 642 18.02 19.88 -8.96
CA VAL A 642 17.83 19.55 -10.37
C VAL A 642 16.69 20.38 -10.99
N ARG A 643 15.61 20.61 -10.23
CA ARG A 643 14.49 21.45 -10.71
C ARG A 643 14.85 22.95 -10.88
N GLU A 644 15.75 23.48 -10.04
CA GLU A 644 16.22 24.86 -10.19
C GLU A 644 17.26 25.04 -11.30
N SER A 645 18.05 23.99 -11.62
CA SER A 645 19.05 24.05 -12.70
C SER A 645 18.43 23.91 -14.10
N GLU A 646 17.21 23.41 -14.22
CA GLU A 646 16.47 23.28 -15.49
C GLU A 646 15.51 24.44 -15.76
N ALA A 647 15.41 25.43 -14.87
CA ALA A 647 14.71 26.67 -15.15
C ALA A 647 15.53 27.50 -16.13
N PRO A 648 15.08 27.81 -17.34
CA PRO A 648 15.80 28.63 -18.28
C PRO A 648 15.98 30.04 -17.69
N ARG A 649 17.24 30.52 -17.70
CA ARG A 649 17.61 31.90 -17.36
C ARG A 649 17.07 32.87 -18.39
#